data_5b1dd3f6cdcd3f153e442acea5682679
#
_entry.id   5b1dd3f6cdcd3f153e442acea5682679
#
_cell.length_a   1.000
_cell.length_b   1.000
_cell.length_c   1.000
_cell.angle_alpha   90.00
_cell.angle_beta   90.00
_cell.angle_gamma   90.00
#
_symmetry.space_group_name_H-M   'P 1'
#
loop_
_entity.id
_entity.type
_entity.pdbx_description
1 polymer ?
#
loop_
_entity_poly.entity_id
_entity_poly.type
_entity_poly.pdbx_seq_one_letter_code
_entity_poly.pdbx_strand_id
1 'polypeptide(L)'
;MKNNQTLKKSKNKNLLENTHFQDKEKKLSHSPLVSIIVPIYNVEKYLRQCLDSIITQTLKDIEIILVNDGSTDNCGVICDEYALKDKRIQVVHKTNAGLGAAYNTGLEMASGEYIGFVESDDWIEPNMYKELYTKAKETDVDVCIGNFYYHSDMGDRIYQQLFTMIPYGLIFSISDYPELLTLHTSLWAKIYKKSVLGHIRVPEFKNSGYYCDFPYWTEILCYAKTMTRINSCIYHYRTDNPNASSTNLRTDSKLLTIIPSIEETKNIIKKYNKYDLLKEEVYFNSILTAFRFFANIDKQYKQEFFEKMKVFVEDLRLDDTFTFKYFLNSGFLGIYRKKFVLSLLNNDYKKAIELSHYVNNNAVNRVKNHLSYQIGYILVHQTKTFKEILKLPFSIFKAIRVFKKQQKELKETKLPKLKEYPDYQEALKIQNHLSYKIGKTVIEASKRWYTGAMFILPFKIIKISKQHKITIQKNQQEEINKKIMQKLVGIENKVSNLKANIQAACIHPGIFSKYKNIFENQEIVIVGTGPSTNLYKNPIKNTIHIGLNRAFMLENIKLDYLFINDAIHPEGDFELRKFINNNPDCKIFLGLLPDRFLNSQTHYRHHPNLLHYSHISPYIMEYAHIWGYDISYEAIGDFGNVAFSALQFACFTNPSKIYLVGCDCSSGHFYENDFYMNHSLEHNVKTWNKIKTIVNKFYSHMEIISINPIGLKGLFKDIYINSNEENK
;
A
#
# COMPACT_ATOMS: atom_id res chain seq x y z
N MET A 1 73.04 31.42 -7.97
CA MET A 1 71.71 31.31 -8.66
C MET A 1 71.01 29.94 -8.47
N LYS A 2 71.61 28.91 -7.89
CA LYS A 2 70.95 27.62 -7.67
C LYS A 2 70.12 27.50 -6.37
N ASN A 3 70.36 28.34 -5.37
CA ASN A 3 69.66 28.28 -4.08
C ASN A 3 68.30 28.98 -4.02
N ASN A 4 67.98 29.87 -5.00
CA ASN A 4 66.70 30.59 -5.04
C ASN A 4 65.57 29.81 -5.75
N GLN A 5 65.88 28.78 -6.52
CA GLN A 5 64.85 27.94 -7.17
C GLN A 5 64.29 26.84 -6.27
N THR A 6 65.12 26.37 -5.32
CA THR A 6 64.70 25.31 -4.35
C THR A 6 63.76 25.88 -3.29
N LEU A 7 63.99 27.12 -2.84
CA LEU A 7 63.10 27.82 -1.89
C LEU A 7 61.74 28.22 -2.48
N LYS A 8 61.66 28.54 -3.78
CA LYS A 8 60.38 28.82 -4.44
C LYS A 8 59.55 27.55 -4.68
N LYS A 9 60.19 26.39 -4.94
CA LYS A 9 59.48 25.11 -5.12
C LYS A 9 58.94 24.58 -3.78
N SER A 10 59.63 24.78 -2.66
CA SER A 10 59.16 24.37 -1.34
C SER A 10 57.99 25.23 -0.83
N LYS A 11 58.06 26.58 -1.06
CA LYS A 11 56.93 27.47 -0.72
C LYS A 11 55.67 27.19 -1.53
N ASN A 12 55.75 26.86 -2.83
CA ASN A 12 54.61 26.52 -3.64
C ASN A 12 54.00 25.13 -3.29
N LYS A 13 54.83 24.17 -2.83
CA LYS A 13 54.32 22.86 -2.39
C LYS A 13 53.57 22.97 -1.07
N ASN A 14 54.06 23.76 -0.12
CA ASN A 14 53.35 24.02 1.14
C ASN A 14 52.10 24.91 0.97
N LEU A 15 52.02 25.79 -0.06
CA LEU A 15 50.81 26.55 -0.38
C LEU A 15 49.74 25.66 -1.01
N LEU A 16 50.10 24.70 -1.87
CA LEU A 16 49.17 23.74 -2.48
C LEU A 16 48.67 22.69 -1.48
N GLU A 17 49.54 22.27 -0.54
CA GLU A 17 49.08 21.35 0.53
C GLU A 17 48.19 22.07 1.55
N ASN A 18 48.44 23.35 1.88
CA ASN A 18 47.58 24.13 2.78
C ASN A 18 46.22 24.55 2.11
N THR A 19 46.18 24.79 0.81
CA THR A 19 44.92 25.03 0.12
C THR A 19 44.09 23.75 -0.02
N HIS A 20 44.72 22.60 -0.19
CA HIS A 20 44.02 21.30 -0.17
C HIS A 20 43.52 20.91 1.22
N PHE A 21 44.23 21.30 2.31
CA PHE A 21 43.77 21.09 3.67
C PHE A 21 42.65 22.06 4.05
N GLN A 22 42.72 23.33 3.67
CA GLN A 22 41.65 24.32 3.93
C GLN A 22 40.39 24.04 3.12
N ASP A 23 40.47 23.49 1.89
CA ASP A 23 39.31 23.04 1.12
C ASP A 23 38.70 21.74 1.69
N LYS A 24 39.50 20.88 2.35
CA LYS A 24 38.94 19.73 3.10
C LYS A 24 38.26 20.16 4.41
N GLU A 25 38.77 21.13 5.13
CA GLU A 25 38.15 21.64 6.36
C GLU A 25 36.89 22.48 6.07
N LYS A 26 36.80 23.18 4.93
CA LYS A 26 35.55 23.87 4.49
C LYS A 26 34.46 22.93 4.01
N LYS A 27 34.77 21.66 3.65
CA LYS A 27 33.79 20.63 3.34
C LYS A 27 33.14 19.97 4.57
N LEU A 28 33.64 20.25 5.78
CA LEU A 28 33.19 19.63 7.02
C LEU A 28 32.02 20.37 7.73
N SER A 29 31.44 21.42 7.18
CA SER A 29 30.45 22.24 7.91
C SER A 29 28.99 22.04 7.53
N HIS A 30 28.66 21.27 6.50
CA HIS A 30 27.26 21.01 6.13
C HIS A 30 27.09 19.60 5.55
N SER A 31 26.43 18.73 6.33
CA SER A 31 25.98 17.43 5.84
C SER A 31 24.77 17.63 4.94
N PRO A 32 24.69 17.01 3.75
CA PRO A 32 23.52 17.07 2.90
C PRO A 32 22.30 16.48 3.61
N LEU A 33 21.10 16.93 3.21
CA LEU A 33 19.87 16.45 3.81
C LEU A 33 19.61 14.98 3.44
N VAL A 34 19.94 14.59 2.19
CA VAL A 34 19.76 13.22 1.69
C VAL A 34 20.94 12.78 0.85
N SER A 35 21.47 11.59 1.13
CA SER A 35 22.41 10.87 0.26
C SER A 35 21.61 9.91 -0.64
N ILE A 36 21.80 10.02 -1.95
CA ILE A 36 21.12 9.16 -2.94
C ILE A 36 22.14 8.16 -3.50
N ILE A 37 21.94 6.89 -3.22
CA ILE A 37 22.83 5.81 -3.65
C ILE A 37 22.24 5.15 -4.90
N VAL A 38 23.04 5.07 -5.97
CA VAL A 38 22.66 4.48 -7.25
C VAL A 38 23.65 3.36 -7.60
N PRO A 39 23.28 2.09 -7.41
CA PRO A 39 24.11 0.96 -7.89
C PRO A 39 23.96 0.82 -9.40
N ILE A 40 25.08 0.65 -10.11
CA ILE A 40 25.10 0.65 -11.58
C ILE A 40 25.87 -0.56 -12.09
N TYR A 41 25.22 -1.38 -12.94
CA TYR A 41 25.84 -2.49 -13.61
C TYR A 41 25.18 -2.83 -14.95
N ASN A 42 25.86 -2.54 -16.08
CA ASN A 42 25.43 -2.88 -17.46
C ASN A 42 24.01 -2.39 -17.82
N VAL A 43 23.72 -1.11 -17.62
CA VAL A 43 22.41 -0.46 -17.85
C VAL A 43 22.50 0.80 -18.71
N GLU A 44 23.50 0.93 -19.58
CA GLU A 44 23.78 2.15 -20.38
C GLU A 44 22.55 2.71 -21.09
N LYS A 45 21.63 1.85 -21.53
CA LYS A 45 20.41 2.24 -22.24
C LYS A 45 19.47 3.09 -21.39
N TYR A 46 19.45 2.90 -20.07
CA TYR A 46 18.49 3.50 -19.15
C TYR A 46 19.12 4.53 -18.23
N LEU A 47 20.44 4.46 -18.01
CA LEU A 47 21.18 5.21 -17.01
C LEU A 47 21.00 6.73 -17.13
N ARG A 48 20.98 7.28 -18.35
CA ARG A 48 20.81 8.73 -18.55
C ARG A 48 19.45 9.21 -18.06
N GLN A 49 18.37 8.48 -18.33
CA GLN A 49 17.03 8.82 -17.84
C GLN A 49 16.99 8.80 -16.30
N CYS A 50 17.61 7.80 -15.69
CA CYS A 50 17.73 7.71 -14.25
C CYS A 50 18.45 8.95 -13.67
N LEU A 51 19.65 9.24 -14.17
CA LEU A 51 20.48 10.35 -13.66
C LEU A 51 19.82 11.70 -13.91
N ASP A 52 19.19 11.92 -15.07
CA ASP A 52 18.45 13.16 -15.36
C ASP A 52 17.32 13.39 -14.34
N SER A 53 16.61 12.34 -13.93
CA SER A 53 15.56 12.44 -12.92
C SER A 53 16.09 12.77 -11.53
N ILE A 54 17.32 12.33 -11.21
CA ILE A 54 17.96 12.58 -9.90
C ILE A 54 18.54 14.00 -9.85
N ILE A 55 19.27 14.45 -10.86
CA ILE A 55 19.89 15.80 -10.86
C ILE A 55 18.86 16.94 -10.92
N THR A 56 17.66 16.65 -11.46
CA THR A 56 16.55 17.61 -11.56
C THR A 56 15.67 17.67 -10.30
N GLN A 57 16.00 16.93 -9.24
CA GLN A 57 15.24 16.97 -7.99
C GLN A 57 15.07 18.39 -7.44
N THR A 58 13.88 18.70 -6.91
CA THR A 58 13.56 20.01 -6.32
C THR A 58 14.25 20.23 -4.98
N LEU A 59 14.55 19.18 -4.21
CA LEU A 59 15.44 19.23 -3.06
C LEU A 59 16.87 19.36 -3.57
N LYS A 60 17.53 20.52 -3.32
CA LYS A 60 18.87 20.83 -3.87
C LYS A 60 19.99 20.35 -2.98
N ASP A 61 19.76 20.30 -1.68
CA ASP A 61 20.74 19.91 -0.68
C ASP A 61 20.83 18.38 -0.55
N ILE A 62 21.36 17.74 -1.59
CA ILE A 62 21.52 16.32 -1.73
C ILE A 62 22.95 15.99 -2.19
N GLU A 63 23.46 14.83 -1.84
CA GLU A 63 24.58 14.20 -2.52
C GLU A 63 24.13 12.98 -3.30
N ILE A 64 24.81 12.69 -4.40
CA ILE A 64 24.47 11.59 -5.33
C ILE A 64 25.70 10.69 -5.45
N ILE A 65 25.58 9.45 -5.03
CA ILE A 65 26.67 8.48 -5.00
C ILE A 65 26.41 7.41 -6.05
N LEU A 66 27.16 7.47 -7.16
CA LEU A 66 27.09 6.51 -8.26
C LEU A 66 28.12 5.41 -8.04
N VAL A 67 27.66 4.18 -7.82
CA VAL A 67 28.54 3.03 -7.62
C VAL A 67 28.51 2.14 -8.87
N ASN A 68 29.51 2.32 -9.75
CA ASN A 68 29.69 1.47 -10.92
C ASN A 68 30.39 0.18 -10.51
N ASP A 69 29.62 -0.89 -10.38
CA ASP A 69 30.06 -2.22 -9.93
C ASP A 69 30.69 -3.03 -11.08
N GLY A 70 31.68 -2.46 -11.78
CA GLY A 70 32.43 -3.13 -12.82
C GLY A 70 31.65 -3.34 -14.12
N SER A 71 30.87 -2.34 -14.56
CA SER A 71 30.16 -2.40 -15.84
C SER A 71 31.12 -2.54 -17.01
N THR A 72 30.74 -3.33 -18.01
CA THR A 72 31.50 -3.60 -19.24
C THR A 72 30.97 -2.84 -20.45
N ASP A 73 29.88 -2.09 -20.26
CA ASP A 73 29.27 -1.18 -21.25
C ASP A 73 29.71 0.28 -20.99
N ASN A 74 29.01 1.27 -21.57
CA ASN A 74 29.36 2.67 -21.42
C ASN A 74 28.92 3.30 -20.09
N CYS A 75 28.41 2.54 -19.11
CA CYS A 75 27.96 3.08 -17.84
C CYS A 75 29.05 3.88 -17.10
N GLY A 76 30.31 3.40 -17.11
CA GLY A 76 31.43 4.13 -16.49
C GLY A 76 31.63 5.52 -17.07
N VAL A 77 31.66 5.62 -18.41
CA VAL A 77 31.80 6.90 -19.15
C VAL A 77 30.62 7.83 -18.84
N ILE A 78 29.38 7.29 -18.79
CA ILE A 78 28.19 8.08 -18.46
C ILE A 78 28.29 8.63 -17.04
N CYS A 79 28.72 7.85 -16.04
CA CYS A 79 28.88 8.31 -14.67
C CYS A 79 29.87 9.48 -14.59
N ASP A 80 31.03 9.38 -15.24
CA ASP A 80 32.05 10.44 -15.25
C ASP A 80 31.54 11.71 -15.95
N GLU A 81 30.80 11.56 -17.05
CA GLU A 81 30.16 12.66 -17.76
C GLU A 81 29.19 13.43 -16.85
N TYR A 82 28.39 12.75 -16.05
CA TYR A 82 27.44 13.38 -15.14
C TYR A 82 28.12 14.00 -13.91
N ALA A 83 29.20 13.41 -13.41
CA ALA A 83 30.00 13.99 -12.35
C ALA A 83 30.67 15.33 -12.75
N LEU A 84 31.04 15.48 -14.02
CA LEU A 84 31.51 16.74 -14.57
C LEU A 84 30.41 17.81 -14.68
N LYS A 85 29.15 17.39 -14.88
CA LYS A 85 28.00 18.29 -15.03
C LYS A 85 27.43 18.75 -13.70
N ASP A 86 27.49 17.91 -12.65
CA ASP A 86 26.85 18.19 -11.34
C ASP A 86 27.81 17.86 -10.19
N LYS A 87 28.24 18.88 -9.45
CA LYS A 87 29.18 18.76 -8.34
C LYS A 87 28.66 17.96 -7.14
N ARG A 88 27.36 17.67 -7.08
CA ARG A 88 26.76 16.84 -6.04
C ARG A 88 27.02 15.34 -6.26
N ILE A 89 27.51 14.99 -7.46
CA ILE A 89 27.76 13.60 -7.86
C ILE A 89 29.16 13.17 -7.45
N GLN A 90 29.24 12.05 -6.78
CA GLN A 90 30.45 11.30 -6.48
C GLN A 90 30.37 9.94 -7.20
N VAL A 91 31.44 9.54 -7.88
CA VAL A 91 31.50 8.26 -8.63
C VAL A 91 32.51 7.33 -8.01
N VAL A 92 32.14 6.07 -7.84
CA VAL A 92 33.05 4.98 -7.49
C VAL A 92 33.01 3.93 -8.59
N HIS A 93 34.16 3.65 -9.18
CA HIS A 93 34.35 2.51 -10.04
C HIS A 93 35.02 1.38 -9.26
N LYS A 94 34.39 0.22 -9.19
CA LYS A 94 34.94 -0.94 -8.48
C LYS A 94 34.83 -2.21 -9.31
N THR A 95 35.60 -3.21 -8.96
CA THR A 95 35.43 -4.57 -9.52
C THR A 95 34.06 -5.11 -9.10
N ASN A 96 33.36 -5.78 -10.03
CA ASN A 96 32.05 -6.36 -9.78
C ASN A 96 32.08 -7.31 -8.56
N ALA A 97 31.26 -6.98 -7.57
CA ALA A 97 31.06 -7.78 -6.37
C ALA A 97 29.57 -8.02 -6.04
N GLY A 98 28.68 -7.53 -6.91
CA GLY A 98 27.23 -7.70 -6.82
C GLY A 98 26.52 -6.55 -6.11
N LEU A 99 25.17 -6.56 -6.21
CA LEU A 99 24.30 -5.48 -5.79
C LEU A 99 24.48 -5.11 -4.30
N GLY A 100 24.56 -6.10 -3.39
CA GLY A 100 24.75 -5.86 -1.98
C GLY A 100 26.07 -5.12 -1.66
N ALA A 101 27.15 -5.50 -2.34
CA ALA A 101 28.46 -4.84 -2.22
C ALA A 101 28.43 -3.42 -2.79
N ALA A 102 27.70 -3.18 -3.87
CA ALA A 102 27.50 -1.84 -4.43
C ALA A 102 26.72 -0.94 -3.46
N TYR A 103 25.67 -1.43 -2.83
CA TYR A 103 24.94 -0.71 -1.80
C TYR A 103 25.83 -0.40 -0.59
N ASN A 104 26.58 -1.38 -0.09
CA ASN A 104 27.48 -1.18 1.05
C ASN A 104 28.55 -0.12 0.76
N THR A 105 29.13 -0.12 -0.45
CA THR A 105 30.07 0.91 -0.89
C THR A 105 29.43 2.30 -0.87
N GLY A 106 28.19 2.44 -1.35
CA GLY A 106 27.44 3.70 -1.31
C GLY A 106 27.12 4.14 0.11
N LEU A 107 26.74 3.20 1.00
CA LEU A 107 26.46 3.47 2.40
C LEU A 107 27.68 3.97 3.17
N GLU A 108 28.87 3.46 2.88
CA GLU A 108 30.14 3.90 3.48
C GLU A 108 30.49 5.35 3.12
N MET A 109 30.09 5.81 1.94
CA MET A 109 30.33 7.17 1.46
C MET A 109 29.26 8.16 1.90
N ALA A 110 28.05 7.67 2.17
CA ALA A 110 26.89 8.51 2.46
C ALA A 110 27.12 9.37 3.72
N SER A 111 26.98 10.69 3.59
CA SER A 111 27.16 11.67 4.67
C SER A 111 25.84 12.32 5.11
N GLY A 112 24.78 12.20 4.30
CA GLY A 112 23.49 12.82 4.52
C GLY A 112 22.75 12.38 5.78
N GLU A 113 21.86 13.22 6.25
CA GLU A 113 20.99 12.93 7.41
C GLU A 113 20.09 11.72 7.14
N TYR A 114 19.52 11.66 5.94
CA TYR A 114 18.76 10.52 5.43
C TYR A 114 19.45 9.91 4.21
N ILE A 115 19.17 8.65 3.95
CA ILE A 115 19.68 7.89 2.81
C ILE A 115 18.51 7.41 1.97
N GLY A 116 18.61 7.55 0.66
CA GLY A 116 17.70 7.00 -0.33
C GLY A 116 18.40 6.15 -1.37
N PHE A 117 17.67 5.25 -2.01
CA PHE A 117 18.19 4.37 -3.06
C PHE A 117 17.39 4.59 -4.34
N VAL A 118 18.08 4.51 -5.50
CA VAL A 118 17.45 4.52 -6.82
C VAL A 118 18.14 3.46 -7.69
N GLU A 119 17.35 2.55 -8.26
CA GLU A 119 17.86 1.58 -9.23
C GLU A 119 18.19 2.27 -10.56
N SER A 120 19.29 1.89 -11.17
CA SER A 120 19.86 2.61 -12.32
C SER A 120 19.12 2.42 -13.65
N ASP A 121 18.14 1.53 -13.72
CA ASP A 121 17.23 1.37 -14.86
C ASP A 121 15.85 2.00 -14.65
N ASP A 122 15.60 2.61 -13.48
CA ASP A 122 14.38 3.29 -13.09
C ASP A 122 14.52 4.83 -13.16
N TRP A 123 13.44 5.58 -12.83
CA TRP A 123 13.48 7.04 -12.67
C TRP A 123 12.48 7.52 -11.63
N ILE A 124 12.64 8.77 -11.19
CA ILE A 124 11.90 9.32 -10.07
C ILE A 124 11.20 10.63 -10.42
N GLU A 125 10.10 10.93 -9.71
CA GLU A 125 9.39 12.20 -9.83
C GLU A 125 10.23 13.37 -9.27
N PRO A 126 10.12 14.59 -9.84
CA PRO A 126 10.96 15.74 -9.45
C PRO A 126 10.87 16.11 -7.95
N ASN A 127 9.76 15.83 -7.30
CA ASN A 127 9.52 16.17 -5.89
C ASN A 127 9.79 15.03 -4.90
N MET A 128 10.26 13.86 -5.37
CA MET A 128 10.38 12.66 -4.54
C MET A 128 11.10 12.93 -3.22
N TYR A 129 12.34 13.37 -3.27
CA TYR A 129 13.14 13.56 -2.06
C TYR A 129 12.66 14.74 -1.22
N LYS A 130 12.08 15.79 -1.83
CA LYS A 130 11.48 16.89 -1.09
C LYS A 130 10.28 16.42 -0.26
N GLU A 131 9.36 15.67 -0.84
CA GLU A 131 8.17 15.18 -0.15
C GLU A 131 8.52 14.19 0.97
N LEU A 132 9.42 13.22 0.68
CA LEU A 132 9.87 12.26 1.67
C LEU A 132 10.61 12.93 2.83
N TYR A 133 11.57 13.81 2.54
CA TYR A 133 12.35 14.49 3.56
C TYR A 133 11.48 15.42 4.43
N THR A 134 10.63 16.25 3.82
CA THR A 134 9.73 17.12 4.56
C THR A 134 8.87 16.31 5.53
N LYS A 135 8.26 15.22 5.04
CA LYS A 135 7.42 14.36 5.88
C LYS A 135 8.20 13.67 6.99
N ALA A 136 9.39 13.15 6.69
CA ALA A 136 10.25 12.50 7.69
C ALA A 136 10.67 13.48 8.80
N LYS A 137 10.98 14.74 8.45
CA LYS A 137 11.35 15.78 9.42
C LYS A 137 10.17 16.26 10.26
N GLU A 138 9.00 16.47 9.64
CA GLU A 138 7.78 16.85 10.36
C GLU A 138 7.38 15.83 11.43
N THR A 139 7.66 14.55 11.19
CA THR A 139 7.24 13.45 12.06
C THR A 139 8.38 12.80 12.84
N ASP A 140 9.62 13.24 12.62
CA ASP A 140 10.87 12.71 13.21
C ASP A 140 10.95 11.17 13.17
N VAL A 141 10.64 10.59 12.00
CA VAL A 141 10.62 9.14 11.83
C VAL A 141 11.94 8.58 11.31
N ASP A 142 12.16 7.29 11.62
CA ASP A 142 13.30 6.53 11.14
C ASP A 142 13.20 6.19 9.64
N VAL A 143 11.97 5.96 9.14
CA VAL A 143 11.72 5.60 7.73
C VAL A 143 10.48 6.33 7.21
N CYS A 144 10.60 6.98 6.03
CA CYS A 144 9.48 7.53 5.30
C CYS A 144 9.29 6.79 3.98
N ILE A 145 8.06 6.32 3.71
CA ILE A 145 7.72 5.44 2.60
C ILE A 145 6.85 6.18 1.59
N GLY A 146 7.25 6.16 0.32
CA GLY A 146 6.44 6.62 -0.81
C GLY A 146 5.86 5.46 -1.61
N ASN A 147 4.99 5.77 -2.55
CA ASN A 147 4.42 4.79 -3.46
C ASN A 147 5.03 4.91 -4.86
N PHE A 148 4.69 3.96 -5.76
CA PHE A 148 5.33 3.88 -7.06
C PHE A 148 4.38 3.42 -8.16
N TYR A 149 4.85 3.62 -9.41
CA TYR A 149 4.24 3.11 -10.63
C TYR A 149 5.02 1.89 -11.13
N TYR A 150 4.31 0.85 -11.55
CA TYR A 150 4.86 -0.13 -12.48
C TYR A 150 4.83 0.46 -13.88
N HIS A 151 5.99 0.68 -14.48
CA HIS A 151 6.09 1.16 -15.86
C HIS A 151 6.28 0.01 -16.83
N SER A 152 5.56 0.03 -17.96
CA SER A 152 5.71 -0.92 -19.06
C SER A 152 5.33 -0.29 -20.38
N ASP A 153 5.58 -0.98 -21.50
CA ASP A 153 5.11 -0.58 -22.83
C ASP A 153 3.59 -0.31 -22.91
N MET A 154 2.82 -0.79 -21.93
CA MET A 154 1.37 -0.59 -21.85
C MET A 154 0.96 0.63 -20.99
N GLY A 155 1.93 1.39 -20.51
CA GLY A 155 1.74 2.56 -19.62
C GLY A 155 1.97 2.24 -18.14
N ASP A 156 1.75 3.25 -17.31
CA ASP A 156 1.98 3.22 -15.88
C ASP A 156 0.79 2.64 -15.11
N ARG A 157 1.07 1.86 -14.09
CA ARG A 157 0.08 1.31 -13.17
C ARG A 157 0.52 1.52 -11.72
N ILE A 158 -0.32 2.18 -10.93
CA ILE A 158 -0.04 2.44 -9.51
C ILE A 158 0.00 1.13 -8.70
N TYR A 159 0.95 1.04 -7.77
CA TYR A 159 0.98 -0.01 -6.76
C TYR A 159 -0.06 0.29 -5.66
N GLN A 160 -1.22 -0.38 -5.73
CA GLN A 160 -2.37 -0.08 -4.88
C GLN A 160 -2.23 -0.60 -3.44
N GLN A 161 -1.46 -1.67 -3.20
CA GLN A 161 -1.46 -2.38 -1.93
C GLN A 161 -1.00 -1.51 -0.76
N LEU A 162 0.00 -0.65 -0.95
CA LEU A 162 0.48 0.25 0.11
C LEU A 162 -0.62 1.23 0.56
N PHE A 163 -1.41 1.76 -0.37
CA PHE A 163 -2.48 2.70 -0.04
C PHE A 163 -3.63 2.07 0.74
N THR A 164 -3.93 0.80 0.45
CA THR A 164 -5.02 0.09 1.12
C THR A 164 -4.64 -0.47 2.47
N MET A 165 -3.35 -0.72 2.70
CA MET A 165 -2.87 -1.43 3.88
C MET A 165 -2.50 -0.48 5.02
N ILE A 166 -1.85 0.65 4.71
CA ILE A 166 -1.37 1.59 5.72
C ILE A 166 -2.07 2.94 5.55
N PRO A 167 -2.82 3.42 6.56
CA PRO A 167 -3.44 4.74 6.52
C PRO A 167 -2.41 5.87 6.40
N TYR A 168 -2.79 6.95 5.70
CA TYR A 168 -1.97 8.16 5.58
C TYR A 168 -1.89 8.91 6.92
N GLY A 169 -0.74 9.53 7.18
CA GLY A 169 -0.56 10.42 8.33
C GLY A 169 -0.26 9.74 9.66
N LEU A 170 -0.24 8.39 9.69
CA LEU A 170 0.14 7.66 10.90
C LEU A 170 1.66 7.58 11.06
N ILE A 171 2.11 7.59 12.32
CA ILE A 171 3.43 7.09 12.73
C ILE A 171 3.21 5.69 13.28
N PHE A 172 3.95 4.72 12.78
CA PHE A 172 3.76 3.30 13.09
C PHE A 172 5.11 2.56 13.14
N SER A 173 5.09 1.35 13.66
CA SER A 173 6.21 0.40 13.68
C SER A 173 5.84 -0.88 12.92
N ILE A 174 6.80 -1.78 12.74
CA ILE A 174 6.54 -3.10 12.17
C ILE A 174 5.59 -3.93 13.05
N SER A 175 5.54 -3.65 14.35
CA SER A 175 4.64 -4.35 15.27
C SER A 175 3.18 -3.95 15.07
N ASP A 176 2.91 -2.74 14.56
CA ASP A 176 1.56 -2.25 14.25
C ASP A 176 1.06 -2.78 12.89
N TYR A 177 1.98 -2.98 11.94
CA TYR A 177 1.68 -3.43 10.58
C TYR A 177 2.67 -4.50 10.11
N PRO A 178 2.63 -5.73 10.66
CA PRO A 178 3.47 -6.85 10.22
C PRO A 178 3.37 -7.13 8.72
N GLU A 179 2.19 -6.84 8.14
CA GLU A 179 1.87 -7.01 6.72
C GLU A 179 2.81 -6.26 5.77
N LEU A 180 3.55 -5.25 6.25
CA LEU A 180 4.58 -4.58 5.46
C LEU A 180 5.57 -5.54 4.81
N LEU A 181 5.87 -6.66 5.49
CA LEU A 181 6.75 -7.69 4.96
C LEU A 181 6.12 -8.52 3.83
N THR A 182 4.80 -8.42 3.61
CA THR A 182 4.13 -9.04 2.46
C THR A 182 4.08 -8.14 1.24
N LEU A 183 4.46 -6.86 1.39
CA LEU A 183 4.51 -5.88 0.31
C LEU A 183 5.82 -6.02 -0.50
N HIS A 184 6.02 -5.09 -1.43
CA HIS A 184 7.23 -5.03 -2.24
C HIS A 184 8.46 -4.69 -1.37
N THR A 185 9.46 -5.57 -1.40
CA THR A 185 10.66 -5.51 -0.51
C THR A 185 11.74 -4.55 -0.99
N SER A 186 11.45 -3.70 -1.97
CA SER A 186 12.39 -2.72 -2.52
C SER A 186 12.96 -1.76 -1.47
N LEU A 187 14.18 -1.32 -1.69
CA LEU A 187 14.81 -0.26 -0.90
C LEU A 187 14.49 1.14 -1.43
N TRP A 188 14.15 1.26 -2.70
CA TRP A 188 13.78 2.53 -3.34
C TRP A 188 12.37 3.01 -2.98
N ALA A 189 12.01 4.22 -3.41
CA ALA A 189 10.79 4.95 -3.03
C ALA A 189 10.67 5.19 -1.51
N LYS A 190 11.78 5.25 -0.81
CA LYS A 190 11.87 5.44 0.64
C LYS A 190 13.08 6.29 0.99
N ILE A 191 13.06 6.91 2.17
CA ILE A 191 14.26 7.42 2.83
C ILE A 191 14.39 6.85 4.24
N TYR A 192 15.62 6.69 4.67
CA TYR A 192 16.01 6.06 5.91
C TYR A 192 16.92 7.00 6.70
N LYS A 193 16.66 7.19 7.98
CA LYS A 193 17.55 7.95 8.85
C LYS A 193 18.92 7.26 8.88
N LYS A 194 20.00 8.01 8.64
CA LYS A 194 21.38 7.44 8.57
C LYS A 194 21.73 6.64 9.82
N SER A 195 21.29 7.09 11.00
CA SER A 195 21.51 6.39 12.27
C SER A 195 20.91 4.98 12.31
N VAL A 196 19.86 4.70 11.54
CA VAL A 196 19.28 3.35 11.40
C VAL A 196 20.17 2.46 10.54
N LEU A 197 20.60 2.96 9.37
CA LEU A 197 21.39 2.16 8.42
C LEU A 197 22.84 1.99 8.84
N GLY A 198 23.38 2.88 9.71
CA GLY A 198 24.77 2.82 10.16
C GLY A 198 25.12 1.58 11.01
N HIS A 199 24.12 0.87 11.52
CA HIS A 199 24.28 -0.33 12.35
C HIS A 199 24.03 -1.65 11.62
N ILE A 200 23.53 -1.61 10.39
CA ILE A 200 23.17 -2.78 9.59
C ILE A 200 23.83 -2.74 8.22
N ARG A 201 24.15 -3.91 7.68
CA ARG A 201 24.82 -4.05 6.38
C ARG A 201 23.93 -4.81 5.42
N VAL A 202 23.97 -4.42 4.14
CA VAL A 202 23.31 -5.19 3.09
C VAL A 202 24.01 -6.55 2.97
N PRO A 203 23.31 -7.67 3.03
CA PRO A 203 23.91 -8.98 2.90
C PRO A 203 24.59 -9.18 1.55
N GLU A 204 25.82 -9.70 1.56
CA GLU A 204 26.60 -10.00 0.37
C GLU A 204 26.62 -11.52 0.15
N PHE A 205 25.76 -12.00 -0.75
CA PHE A 205 25.73 -13.42 -1.06
C PHE A 205 26.72 -13.74 -2.18
N LYS A 206 27.71 -14.59 -1.91
CA LYS A 206 28.74 -15.01 -2.90
C LYS A 206 28.07 -15.57 -4.17
N ASN A 207 28.51 -15.09 -5.34
CA ASN A 207 28.03 -15.49 -6.67
C ASN A 207 26.55 -15.12 -6.97
N SER A 208 25.90 -14.30 -6.16
CA SER A 208 24.57 -13.80 -6.46
C SER A 208 24.47 -12.30 -6.19
N GLY A 209 24.13 -11.54 -7.21
CA GLY A 209 23.75 -10.14 -7.03
C GLY A 209 22.27 -9.96 -6.73
N TYR A 210 21.54 -11.04 -6.35
CA TYR A 210 20.09 -11.04 -6.32
C TYR A 210 19.54 -11.27 -4.92
N TYR A 211 18.46 -10.55 -4.58
CA TYR A 211 17.64 -10.77 -3.38
C TYR A 211 18.32 -10.43 -2.04
N CYS A 212 19.28 -9.49 -2.04
CA CYS A 212 19.82 -8.90 -0.80
C CYS A 212 18.85 -7.89 -0.17
N ASP A 213 17.91 -7.36 -0.94
CA ASP A 213 16.90 -6.38 -0.53
C ASP A 213 15.91 -6.94 0.50
N PHE A 214 15.47 -8.19 0.37
CA PHE A 214 14.51 -8.79 1.30
C PHE A 214 15.05 -8.91 2.74
N PRO A 215 16.19 -9.57 3.01
CA PRO A 215 16.74 -9.61 4.36
C PRO A 215 17.11 -8.21 4.87
N TYR A 216 17.69 -7.35 4.03
CA TYR A 216 18.07 -6.01 4.45
C TYR A 216 16.84 -5.14 4.82
N TRP A 217 15.78 -5.17 4.01
CA TRP A 217 14.52 -4.52 4.33
C TRP A 217 13.91 -5.06 5.63
N THR A 218 13.94 -6.38 5.83
CA THR A 218 13.47 -7.01 7.06
C THR A 218 14.26 -6.54 8.27
N GLU A 219 15.60 -6.42 8.16
CA GLU A 219 16.44 -5.93 9.25
C GLU A 219 16.16 -4.46 9.56
N ILE A 220 15.99 -3.61 8.54
CA ILE A 220 15.55 -2.22 8.70
C ILE A 220 14.23 -2.16 9.48
N LEU A 221 13.23 -2.93 9.08
CA LEU A 221 11.92 -2.96 9.74
C LEU A 221 11.99 -3.46 11.20
N CYS A 222 12.89 -4.40 11.48
CA CYS A 222 13.08 -4.88 12.83
C CYS A 222 13.79 -3.87 13.73
N TYR A 223 14.69 -3.06 13.17
CA TYR A 223 15.51 -2.08 13.90
C TYR A 223 14.81 -0.72 14.04
N ALA A 224 14.15 -0.22 12.99
CA ALA A 224 13.44 1.05 12.98
C ALA A 224 12.28 1.05 13.99
N LYS A 225 12.17 2.11 14.76
CA LYS A 225 11.13 2.29 15.78
C LYS A 225 9.90 2.99 15.21
N THR A 226 10.12 3.94 14.31
CA THR A 226 9.07 4.82 13.79
C THR A 226 9.12 4.91 12.27
N MET A 227 7.96 4.78 11.66
CA MET A 227 7.77 4.88 10.21
C MET A 227 6.54 5.71 9.89
N THR A 228 6.55 6.35 8.74
CA THR A 228 5.36 7.01 8.17
C THR A 228 5.32 6.83 6.66
N ARG A 229 4.22 7.22 6.01
CA ARG A 229 4.16 7.24 4.55
C ARG A 229 3.63 8.56 4.00
N ILE A 230 4.05 8.91 2.80
CA ILE A 230 3.43 9.96 1.99
C ILE A 230 2.31 9.38 1.11
N ASN A 231 1.46 10.25 0.56
CA ASN A 231 0.33 9.82 -0.28
C ASN A 231 0.59 9.95 -1.78
N SER A 232 1.85 10.14 -2.19
CA SER A 232 2.25 10.37 -3.58
C SER A 232 2.90 9.13 -4.17
N CYS A 233 2.66 8.88 -5.47
CA CYS A 233 3.48 7.98 -6.27
C CYS A 233 4.67 8.78 -6.81
N ILE A 234 5.86 8.41 -6.41
CA ILE A 234 7.07 9.21 -6.60
C ILE A 234 8.19 8.48 -7.34
N TYR A 235 7.97 7.23 -7.70
CA TYR A 235 8.97 6.35 -8.28
C TYR A 235 8.37 5.57 -9.46
N HIS A 236 9.13 5.40 -10.54
CA HIS A 236 8.73 4.60 -11.70
C HIS A 236 9.60 3.37 -11.81
N TYR A 237 9.05 2.23 -11.38
CA TYR A 237 9.69 0.94 -11.48
C TYR A 237 9.50 0.35 -12.87
N ARG A 238 10.61 0.18 -13.60
CA ARG A 238 10.62 -0.31 -14.97
C ARG A 238 10.44 -1.82 -15.04
N THR A 239 9.42 -2.28 -15.75
CA THR A 239 9.15 -3.72 -15.95
C THR A 239 9.37 -4.20 -17.39
N ASP A 240 9.77 -3.32 -18.29
CA ASP A 240 10.04 -3.62 -19.70
C ASP A 240 11.54 -3.77 -20.04
N ASN A 241 12.43 -3.69 -19.04
CA ASN A 241 13.85 -4.02 -19.22
C ASN A 241 14.03 -5.55 -19.31
N PRO A 242 14.37 -6.11 -20.49
CA PRO A 242 14.49 -7.57 -20.65
C PRO A 242 15.69 -8.15 -19.89
N ASN A 243 16.65 -7.32 -19.47
CA ASN A 243 17.84 -7.73 -18.75
C ASN A 243 17.72 -7.55 -17.24
N ALA A 244 16.63 -6.93 -16.74
CA ALA A 244 16.43 -6.78 -15.32
C ALA A 244 16.29 -8.13 -14.62
N SER A 245 16.79 -8.22 -13.40
CA SER A 245 16.74 -9.44 -12.58
C SER A 245 15.30 -9.92 -12.32
N SER A 246 14.35 -9.02 -12.30
CA SER A 246 12.93 -9.29 -12.07
C SER A 246 12.19 -9.82 -13.31
N THR A 247 12.64 -9.46 -14.53
CA THR A 247 11.98 -9.80 -15.79
C THR A 247 12.66 -10.96 -16.52
N ASN A 248 13.96 -11.10 -16.33
CA ASN A 248 14.73 -12.20 -16.93
C ASN A 248 14.51 -13.49 -16.14
N LEU A 249 13.56 -14.31 -16.58
CA LEU A 249 13.31 -15.64 -16.02
C LEU A 249 14.52 -16.55 -16.28
N ARG A 250 15.52 -16.47 -15.41
CA ARG A 250 16.65 -17.38 -15.40
C ARG A 250 16.19 -18.80 -15.10
N THR A 251 16.93 -19.76 -15.61
CA THR A 251 16.69 -21.19 -15.37
C THR A 251 17.91 -21.86 -14.74
N ASP A 252 19.02 -21.12 -14.62
CA ASP A 252 20.31 -21.62 -14.14
C ASP A 252 20.37 -21.78 -12.62
N SER A 253 21.49 -22.27 -12.11
CA SER A 253 21.77 -22.48 -10.69
C SER A 253 21.70 -21.20 -9.83
N LYS A 254 21.75 -20.00 -10.46
CA LYS A 254 21.64 -18.74 -9.72
C LYS A 254 20.30 -18.58 -9.02
N LEU A 255 19.24 -19.28 -9.46
CA LEU A 255 17.98 -19.30 -8.73
C LEU A 255 18.07 -19.99 -7.35
N LEU A 256 19.10 -20.81 -7.09
CA LEU A 256 19.37 -21.36 -5.76
C LEU A 256 19.79 -20.30 -4.75
N THR A 257 20.25 -19.13 -5.20
CA THR A 257 20.74 -18.04 -4.34
C THR A 257 19.63 -17.35 -3.55
N ILE A 258 18.36 -17.63 -3.87
CA ILE A 258 17.24 -17.21 -3.00
C ILE A 258 17.28 -17.90 -1.62
N ILE A 259 17.83 -19.11 -1.54
CA ILE A 259 17.80 -19.88 -0.30
C ILE A 259 18.57 -19.17 0.84
N PRO A 260 19.85 -18.77 0.67
CA PRO A 260 20.55 -18.00 1.67
C PRO A 260 19.83 -16.70 2.07
N SER A 261 19.18 -16.03 1.10
CA SER A 261 18.45 -14.79 1.35
C SER A 261 17.23 -15.02 2.27
N ILE A 262 16.42 -16.04 2.02
CA ILE A 262 15.24 -16.33 2.86
C ILE A 262 15.65 -16.91 4.22
N GLU A 263 16.73 -17.68 4.30
CA GLU A 263 17.29 -18.17 5.56
C GLU A 263 17.80 -16.99 6.41
N GLU A 264 18.53 -16.05 5.81
CA GLU A 264 18.98 -14.84 6.49
C GLU A 264 17.81 -14.01 6.99
N THR A 265 16.76 -13.84 6.19
CA THR A 265 15.53 -13.14 6.60
C THR A 265 14.91 -13.78 7.84
N LYS A 266 14.84 -15.13 7.89
CA LYS A 266 14.35 -15.88 9.04
C LYS A 266 15.26 -15.67 10.27
N ASN A 267 16.58 -15.68 10.09
CA ASN A 267 17.55 -15.45 11.16
C ASN A 267 17.45 -14.04 11.74
N ILE A 268 17.20 -13.03 10.89
CA ILE A 268 17.01 -11.64 11.31
C ILE A 268 15.82 -11.51 12.26
N ILE A 269 14.65 -12.06 11.93
CA ILE A 269 13.49 -11.94 12.82
C ILE A 269 13.69 -12.71 14.15
N LYS A 270 14.49 -13.79 14.16
CA LYS A 270 14.92 -14.46 15.38
C LYS A 270 15.92 -13.62 16.19
N LYS A 271 16.91 -13.02 15.54
CA LYS A 271 17.93 -12.10 16.14
C LYS A 271 17.28 -10.94 16.91
N TYR A 272 16.19 -10.38 16.36
CA TYR A 272 15.46 -9.24 16.94
C TYR A 272 14.27 -9.67 17.84
N ASN A 273 14.14 -10.94 18.19
CA ASN A 273 13.04 -11.48 19.00
C ASN A 273 11.63 -11.17 18.42
N LYS A 274 11.53 -11.16 17.10
CA LYS A 274 10.27 -10.88 16.37
C LYS A 274 9.73 -12.11 15.62
N TYR A 275 10.24 -13.31 15.91
CA TYR A 275 9.86 -14.52 15.17
C TYR A 275 8.35 -14.78 15.24
N ASP A 276 7.76 -14.80 16.42
CA ASP A 276 6.33 -15.07 16.58
C ASP A 276 5.43 -14.00 15.95
N LEU A 277 5.91 -12.76 15.92
CA LEU A 277 5.19 -11.65 15.31
C LEU A 277 5.21 -11.70 13.77
N LEU A 278 6.36 -12.07 13.15
CA LEU A 278 6.64 -11.87 11.73
C LEU A 278 6.79 -13.17 10.92
N LYS A 279 6.71 -14.34 11.55
CA LYS A 279 6.93 -15.62 10.86
C LYS A 279 5.97 -15.85 9.69
N GLU A 280 4.69 -15.53 9.85
CA GLU A 280 3.68 -15.70 8.79
C GLU A 280 4.03 -14.88 7.53
N GLU A 281 4.44 -13.62 7.71
CA GLU A 281 4.81 -12.69 6.65
C GLU A 281 6.10 -13.11 5.96
N VAL A 282 7.11 -13.48 6.74
CA VAL A 282 8.42 -13.94 6.23
C VAL A 282 8.26 -15.22 5.43
N TYR A 283 7.56 -16.22 5.96
CA TYR A 283 7.32 -17.46 5.22
C TYR A 283 6.47 -17.24 3.98
N PHE A 284 5.43 -16.40 4.07
CA PHE A 284 4.60 -16.08 2.92
C PHE A 284 5.43 -15.49 1.77
N ASN A 285 6.23 -14.44 2.03
CA ASN A 285 7.03 -13.77 1.02
C ASN A 285 8.15 -14.69 0.47
N SER A 286 8.81 -15.43 1.37
CA SER A 286 9.83 -16.43 1.00
C SER A 286 9.28 -17.49 0.05
N ILE A 287 8.13 -18.08 0.39
CA ILE A 287 7.50 -19.13 -0.42
C ILE A 287 6.94 -18.56 -1.74
N LEU A 288 6.43 -17.33 -1.73
CA LEU A 288 5.98 -16.64 -2.94
C LEU A 288 7.09 -16.61 -4.01
N THR A 289 8.29 -16.24 -3.62
CA THR A 289 9.45 -16.15 -4.51
C THR A 289 10.05 -17.52 -4.80
N ALA A 290 10.25 -18.36 -3.77
CA ALA A 290 10.84 -19.68 -3.93
C ALA A 290 10.00 -20.61 -4.81
N PHE A 291 8.68 -20.59 -4.70
CA PHE A 291 7.80 -21.40 -5.55
C PHE A 291 7.87 -20.98 -7.03
N ARG A 292 7.97 -19.68 -7.33
CA ARG A 292 8.20 -19.16 -8.66
C ARG A 292 9.55 -19.65 -9.21
N PHE A 293 10.60 -19.66 -8.39
CA PHE A 293 11.93 -20.10 -8.80
C PHE A 293 11.99 -21.60 -9.00
N PHE A 294 11.42 -22.38 -8.09
CA PHE A 294 11.31 -23.82 -8.27
C PHE A 294 10.55 -24.20 -9.55
N ALA A 295 9.55 -23.42 -9.94
CA ALA A 295 8.84 -23.65 -11.19
C ALA A 295 9.73 -23.43 -12.44
N ASN A 296 10.65 -22.46 -12.39
CA ASN A 296 11.45 -22.02 -13.54
C ASN A 296 12.84 -22.65 -13.62
N ILE A 297 13.43 -23.06 -12.52
CA ILE A 297 14.79 -23.63 -12.50
C ILE A 297 14.91 -24.90 -13.34
N ASP A 298 16.04 -25.10 -14.00
CA ASP A 298 16.31 -26.28 -14.83
C ASP A 298 16.16 -27.58 -14.04
N LYS A 299 15.72 -28.62 -14.73
CA LYS A 299 15.43 -29.93 -14.12
C LYS A 299 16.56 -30.48 -13.27
N GLN A 300 17.81 -30.27 -13.70
CA GLN A 300 19.02 -30.75 -12.99
C GLN A 300 19.18 -30.14 -11.59
N TYR A 301 18.64 -28.93 -11.33
CA TYR A 301 18.75 -28.24 -10.04
C TYR A 301 17.48 -28.36 -9.18
N LYS A 302 16.37 -28.90 -9.73
CA LYS A 302 15.08 -28.95 -9.02
C LYS A 302 15.12 -29.80 -7.75
N GLN A 303 15.83 -30.93 -7.78
CA GLN A 303 15.95 -31.78 -6.60
C GLN A 303 16.74 -31.07 -5.48
N GLU A 304 17.86 -30.43 -5.83
CA GLU A 304 18.66 -29.66 -4.88
C GLU A 304 17.86 -28.50 -4.28
N PHE A 305 17.10 -27.78 -5.12
CA PHE A 305 16.23 -26.71 -4.67
C PHE A 305 15.16 -27.21 -3.69
N PHE A 306 14.54 -28.35 -4.00
CA PHE A 306 13.52 -28.98 -3.16
C PHE A 306 14.07 -29.36 -1.77
N GLU A 307 15.25 -30.02 -1.73
CA GLU A 307 15.87 -30.43 -0.48
C GLU A 307 16.25 -29.23 0.41
N LYS A 308 16.80 -28.17 -0.17
CA LYS A 308 17.11 -26.95 0.56
C LYS A 308 15.85 -26.27 1.09
N MET A 309 14.79 -26.16 0.28
CA MET A 309 13.52 -25.60 0.72
C MET A 309 12.84 -26.44 1.79
N LYS A 310 13.01 -27.75 1.77
CA LYS A 310 12.51 -28.64 2.83
C LYS A 310 13.15 -28.30 4.18
N VAL A 311 14.45 -28.09 4.20
CA VAL A 311 15.17 -27.63 5.41
C VAL A 311 14.65 -26.28 5.89
N PHE A 312 14.43 -25.33 4.96
CA PHE A 312 13.91 -23.99 5.31
C PHE A 312 12.55 -24.03 6.02
N VAL A 313 11.64 -24.94 5.62
CA VAL A 313 10.27 -25.02 6.19
C VAL A 313 10.15 -26.01 7.33
N GLU A 314 11.21 -26.74 7.72
CA GLU A 314 11.13 -27.85 8.69
C GLU A 314 10.62 -27.40 10.07
N ASP A 315 10.98 -26.20 10.51
CA ASP A 315 10.52 -25.65 11.79
C ASP A 315 8.99 -25.38 11.82
N LEU A 316 8.32 -25.27 10.67
CA LEU A 316 6.85 -25.19 10.63
C LEU A 316 6.15 -26.50 11.01
N ARG A 317 6.86 -27.62 11.01
CA ARG A 317 6.30 -28.94 11.37
C ARG A 317 5.86 -29.00 12.84
N LEU A 318 6.55 -28.28 13.70
CA LEU A 318 6.34 -28.25 15.15
C LEU A 318 5.68 -26.93 15.63
N ASP A 319 5.34 -26.05 14.71
CA ASP A 319 4.75 -24.74 15.04
C ASP A 319 3.21 -24.77 14.85
N ASP A 320 2.49 -25.17 15.88
CA ASP A 320 1.03 -25.22 15.90
C ASP A 320 0.37 -23.84 15.76
N THR A 321 1.14 -22.75 15.95
CA THR A 321 0.63 -21.38 15.85
C THR A 321 0.73 -20.80 14.44
N PHE A 322 1.36 -21.53 13.48
CA PHE A 322 1.45 -21.12 12.09
C PHE A 322 0.14 -21.42 11.32
N THR A 323 -0.60 -20.38 10.92
CA THR A 323 -1.98 -20.52 10.43
C THR A 323 -2.13 -20.52 8.92
N PHE A 324 -1.08 -20.18 8.16
CA PHE A 324 -1.14 -19.93 6.71
C PHE A 324 -2.11 -18.81 6.30
N LYS A 325 -2.35 -17.80 7.18
CA LYS A 325 -3.37 -16.74 6.96
C LYS A 325 -3.22 -16.01 5.61
N TYR A 326 -1.99 -15.65 5.23
CA TYR A 326 -1.74 -14.95 3.97
C TYR A 326 -1.89 -15.84 2.74
N PHE A 327 -1.55 -17.13 2.85
CA PHE A 327 -1.75 -18.09 1.77
C PHE A 327 -3.23 -18.30 1.48
N LEU A 328 -4.05 -18.39 2.51
CA LEU A 328 -5.51 -18.58 2.37
C LEU A 328 -6.18 -17.35 1.78
N ASN A 329 -5.71 -16.16 2.13
CA ASN A 329 -6.26 -14.89 1.66
C ASN A 329 -5.74 -14.46 0.27
N SER A 330 -4.73 -15.16 -0.29
CA SER A 330 -4.12 -14.83 -1.58
C SER A 330 -4.78 -15.52 -2.79
N GLY A 331 -6.03 -15.94 -2.66
CA GLY A 331 -6.80 -16.56 -3.72
C GLY A 331 -6.21 -17.89 -4.22
N PHE A 332 -6.49 -18.23 -5.49
CA PHE A 332 -6.10 -19.50 -6.10
C PHE A 332 -4.60 -19.82 -5.98
N LEU A 333 -3.72 -18.88 -6.30
CA LEU A 333 -2.27 -19.10 -6.20
C LEU A 333 -1.80 -19.32 -4.75
N GLY A 334 -2.45 -18.71 -3.78
CA GLY A 334 -2.16 -18.93 -2.36
C GLY A 334 -2.39 -20.37 -1.93
N ILE A 335 -3.47 -20.98 -2.41
CA ILE A 335 -3.78 -22.41 -2.15
C ILE A 335 -2.66 -23.31 -2.71
N TYR A 336 -2.15 -23.03 -3.91
CA TYR A 336 -1.06 -23.81 -4.50
C TYR A 336 0.26 -23.63 -3.76
N ARG A 337 0.55 -22.43 -3.28
CA ARG A 337 1.72 -22.15 -2.43
C ARG A 337 1.64 -22.90 -1.10
N LYS A 338 0.47 -22.89 -0.43
CA LYS A 338 0.25 -23.72 0.75
C LYS A 338 0.47 -25.20 0.45
N LYS A 339 -0.10 -25.72 -0.66
CA LYS A 339 0.11 -27.12 -1.08
C LYS A 339 1.59 -27.41 -1.38
N PHE A 340 2.35 -26.44 -1.90
CA PHE A 340 3.78 -26.58 -2.12
C PHE A 340 4.53 -26.73 -0.80
N VAL A 341 4.24 -25.88 0.21
CA VAL A 341 4.80 -26.03 1.57
C VAL A 341 4.48 -27.42 2.13
N LEU A 342 3.23 -27.86 2.04
CA LEU A 342 2.83 -29.20 2.50
C LEU A 342 3.57 -30.32 1.75
N SER A 343 3.87 -30.16 0.46
CA SER A 343 4.66 -31.15 -0.27
C SER A 343 6.12 -31.19 0.18
N LEU A 344 6.70 -30.05 0.58
CA LEU A 344 8.03 -29.98 1.20
C LEU A 344 8.04 -30.71 2.55
N LEU A 345 7.09 -30.39 3.44
CA LEU A 345 6.96 -31.01 4.76
C LEU A 345 6.72 -32.52 4.67
N ASN A 346 5.96 -32.98 3.69
CA ASN A 346 5.67 -34.41 3.48
C ASN A 346 6.74 -35.12 2.63
N ASN A 347 7.82 -34.45 2.24
CA ASN A 347 8.86 -34.95 1.37
C ASN A 347 8.32 -35.49 0.02
N ASP A 348 7.25 -34.87 -0.51
CA ASP A 348 6.60 -35.28 -1.76
C ASP A 348 7.10 -34.42 -2.95
N TYR A 349 8.29 -34.77 -3.45
CA TYR A 349 8.91 -34.12 -4.61
C TYR A 349 8.03 -34.17 -5.87
N LYS A 350 7.35 -35.32 -6.10
CA LYS A 350 6.48 -35.50 -7.27
C LYS A 350 5.32 -34.50 -7.23
N LYS A 351 4.73 -34.29 -6.07
CA LYS A 351 3.66 -33.30 -5.89
C LYS A 351 4.18 -31.87 -6.06
N ALA A 352 5.36 -31.55 -5.57
CA ALA A 352 5.98 -30.24 -5.78
C ALA A 352 6.19 -29.93 -7.27
N ILE A 353 6.66 -30.89 -8.06
CA ILE A 353 6.80 -30.78 -9.52
C ILE A 353 5.44 -30.54 -10.18
N GLU A 354 4.42 -31.33 -9.85
CA GLU A 354 3.05 -31.13 -10.36
C GLU A 354 2.55 -29.71 -10.09
N LEU A 355 2.70 -29.22 -8.85
CA LEU A 355 2.26 -27.89 -8.44
C LEU A 355 3.01 -26.78 -9.18
N SER A 356 4.30 -26.97 -9.50
CA SER A 356 5.12 -25.99 -10.21
C SER A 356 4.60 -25.65 -11.62
N HIS A 357 3.89 -26.57 -12.26
CA HIS A 357 3.29 -26.33 -13.58
C HIS A 357 2.19 -25.26 -13.53
N TYR A 358 1.51 -25.08 -12.41
CA TYR A 358 0.44 -24.08 -12.27
C TYR A 358 1.00 -22.64 -12.20
N VAL A 359 2.21 -22.44 -11.67
CA VAL A 359 2.86 -21.12 -11.58
C VAL A 359 3.13 -20.55 -12.98
N ASN A 360 3.70 -21.37 -13.86
CA ASN A 360 4.13 -20.94 -15.20
C ASN A 360 2.99 -20.89 -16.21
N ASN A 361 1.87 -21.52 -15.90
CA ASN A 361 0.73 -21.65 -16.80
C ASN A 361 -0.52 -20.92 -16.26
N ASN A 362 -0.35 -19.76 -15.58
CA ASN A 362 -1.47 -18.87 -15.27
C ASN A 362 -2.14 -18.35 -16.56
N ALA A 363 -3.33 -17.76 -16.46
CA ALA A 363 -4.10 -17.36 -17.64
C ALA A 363 -3.34 -16.37 -18.53
N VAL A 364 -2.65 -15.38 -17.93
CA VAL A 364 -1.83 -14.39 -18.64
C VAL A 364 -0.70 -15.07 -19.41
N ASN A 365 0.07 -15.94 -18.76
CA ASN A 365 1.19 -16.65 -19.41
C ASN A 365 0.70 -17.59 -20.50
N ARG A 366 -0.42 -18.27 -20.30
CA ARG A 366 -1.01 -19.13 -21.35
C ARG A 366 -1.40 -18.33 -22.59
N VAL A 367 -1.94 -17.12 -22.41
CA VAL A 367 -2.28 -16.24 -23.54
C VAL A 367 -1.01 -15.67 -24.19
N LYS A 368 -0.01 -15.23 -23.42
CA LYS A 368 1.27 -14.74 -23.93
C LYS A 368 2.06 -15.84 -24.67
N ASN A 369 2.02 -17.08 -24.19
CA ASN A 369 2.67 -18.23 -24.81
C ASN A 369 1.87 -18.80 -25.99
N HIS A 370 0.63 -18.34 -26.20
CA HIS A 370 -0.15 -18.77 -27.36
C HIS A 370 0.48 -18.27 -28.64
N LEU A 371 0.51 -19.12 -29.67
CA LEU A 371 1.19 -18.82 -30.93
C LEU A 371 0.70 -17.52 -31.60
N SER A 372 -0.59 -17.19 -31.45
CA SER A 372 -1.15 -15.93 -31.94
C SER A 372 -0.48 -14.71 -31.29
N TYR A 373 -0.24 -14.71 -29.96
CA TYR A 373 0.44 -13.60 -29.30
C TYR A 373 1.90 -13.52 -29.75
N GLN A 374 2.61 -14.63 -29.78
CA GLN A 374 4.02 -14.70 -30.14
C GLN A 374 4.30 -14.18 -31.55
N ILE A 375 3.54 -14.65 -32.57
CA ILE A 375 3.66 -14.17 -33.93
C ILE A 375 3.31 -12.69 -34.05
N GLY A 376 2.21 -12.27 -33.41
CA GLY A 376 1.81 -10.88 -33.47
C GLY A 376 2.77 -9.94 -32.74
N TYR A 377 3.37 -10.39 -31.65
CA TYR A 377 4.41 -9.62 -30.93
C TYR A 377 5.65 -9.41 -31.83
N ILE A 378 6.11 -10.45 -32.47
CA ILE A 378 7.22 -10.37 -33.45
C ILE A 378 6.89 -9.36 -34.58
N LEU A 379 5.68 -9.44 -35.13
CA LEU A 379 5.25 -8.54 -36.22
C LEU A 379 5.07 -7.07 -35.77
N VAL A 380 4.68 -6.82 -34.52
CA VAL A 380 4.48 -5.45 -34.03
C VAL A 380 5.78 -4.81 -33.54
N HIS A 381 6.67 -5.59 -32.92
CA HIS A 381 7.85 -5.05 -32.21
C HIS A 381 9.18 -5.28 -32.94
N GLN A 382 9.28 -6.25 -33.84
CA GLN A 382 10.52 -6.62 -34.53
C GLN A 382 10.49 -6.31 -36.08
N THR A 383 9.83 -5.21 -36.45
CA THR A 383 9.74 -4.76 -37.86
C THR A 383 10.07 -3.28 -38.03
N LYS A 384 10.76 -2.69 -37.04
CA LYS A 384 11.13 -1.26 -37.05
C LYS A 384 12.29 -0.93 -37.97
N THR A 385 13.17 -1.87 -38.22
CA THR A 385 14.35 -1.68 -39.06
C THR A 385 14.41 -2.74 -40.17
N PHE A 386 15.09 -2.42 -41.31
CA PHE A 386 15.29 -3.35 -42.43
C PHE A 386 16.01 -4.64 -42.00
N LYS A 387 16.98 -4.52 -41.07
CA LYS A 387 17.70 -5.66 -40.49
C LYS A 387 16.79 -6.59 -39.67
N GLU A 388 15.81 -6.05 -38.97
CA GLU A 388 14.81 -6.83 -38.24
C GLU A 388 13.83 -7.52 -39.15
N ILE A 389 13.42 -6.86 -40.25
CA ILE A 389 12.54 -7.45 -41.29
C ILE A 389 13.20 -8.66 -41.94
N LEU A 390 14.50 -8.60 -42.23
CA LEU A 390 15.25 -9.76 -42.78
C LEU A 390 15.31 -10.94 -41.80
N LYS A 391 15.28 -10.70 -40.48
CA LYS A 391 15.28 -11.76 -39.45
C LYS A 391 13.90 -12.33 -39.16
N LEU A 392 12.83 -11.71 -39.68
CA LEU A 392 11.46 -12.06 -39.39
C LEU A 392 11.09 -13.55 -39.62
N PRO A 393 11.45 -14.18 -40.76
CA PRO A 393 11.15 -15.58 -40.97
C PRO A 393 11.78 -16.50 -39.93
N PHE A 394 13.02 -16.21 -39.51
CA PHE A 394 13.72 -16.97 -38.49
C PHE A 394 13.08 -16.81 -37.11
N SER A 395 12.69 -15.58 -36.73
CA SER A 395 12.01 -15.30 -35.48
C SER A 395 10.66 -16.01 -35.37
N ILE A 396 9.87 -16.00 -36.46
CA ILE A 396 8.59 -16.73 -36.53
C ILE A 396 8.80 -18.24 -36.44
N PHE A 397 9.79 -18.78 -37.17
CA PHE A 397 10.12 -20.21 -37.13
C PHE A 397 10.55 -20.65 -35.71
N LYS A 398 11.37 -19.84 -35.04
CA LYS A 398 11.76 -20.05 -33.63
C LYS A 398 10.54 -20.07 -32.70
N ALA A 399 9.61 -19.12 -32.85
CA ALA A 399 8.38 -19.07 -32.06
C ALA A 399 7.50 -20.30 -32.25
N ILE A 400 7.32 -20.75 -33.48
CA ILE A 400 6.58 -21.99 -33.80
C ILE A 400 7.24 -23.22 -33.17
N ARG A 401 8.58 -23.33 -33.23
CA ARG A 401 9.33 -24.44 -32.64
C ARG A 401 9.17 -24.48 -31.11
N VAL A 402 9.30 -23.33 -30.47
CA VAL A 402 9.11 -23.20 -29.01
C VAL A 402 7.68 -23.58 -28.62
N PHE A 403 6.68 -23.06 -29.32
CA PHE A 403 5.28 -23.38 -29.06
C PHE A 403 5.00 -24.89 -29.20
N LYS A 404 5.49 -25.54 -30.27
CA LYS A 404 5.33 -26.99 -30.45
C LYS A 404 5.98 -27.79 -29.32
N LYS A 405 7.16 -27.39 -28.84
CA LYS A 405 7.85 -28.03 -27.72
C LYS A 405 7.01 -27.90 -26.44
N GLN A 406 6.54 -26.70 -26.12
CA GLN A 406 5.67 -26.43 -24.94
C GLN A 406 4.36 -27.22 -25.01
N GLN A 407 3.73 -27.32 -26.19
CA GLN A 407 2.50 -28.12 -26.37
C GLN A 407 2.74 -29.61 -26.11
N LYS A 408 3.91 -30.14 -26.44
CA LYS A 408 4.28 -31.54 -26.17
C LYS A 408 4.44 -31.77 -24.64
N GLU A 409 5.09 -30.85 -23.97
CA GLU A 409 5.28 -30.90 -22.49
C GLU A 409 3.96 -30.74 -21.71
N LEU A 410 3.01 -29.95 -22.23
CA LEU A 410 1.72 -29.70 -21.61
C LEU A 410 0.68 -30.80 -21.88
N LYS A 411 0.88 -31.71 -22.83
CA LYS A 411 -0.09 -32.78 -23.15
C LYS A 411 -0.39 -33.70 -21.96
N GLU A 412 0.56 -33.86 -21.05
CA GLU A 412 0.44 -34.73 -19.88
C GLU A 412 -0.14 -33.99 -18.66
N THR A 413 -0.30 -32.65 -18.75
CA THR A 413 -0.73 -31.82 -17.63
C THR A 413 -2.17 -31.37 -17.82
N LYS A 414 -3.10 -31.84 -16.99
CA LYS A 414 -4.50 -31.35 -16.97
C LYS A 414 -4.55 -29.95 -16.34
N LEU A 415 -4.32 -28.91 -17.13
CA LEU A 415 -4.46 -27.55 -16.67
C LEU A 415 -5.95 -27.15 -16.56
N PRO A 416 -6.33 -26.31 -15.55
CA PRO A 416 -7.66 -25.75 -15.43
C PRO A 416 -8.08 -24.96 -16.68
N LYS A 417 -9.39 -24.76 -16.85
CA LYS A 417 -9.87 -23.89 -17.93
C LYS A 417 -9.40 -22.46 -17.71
N LEU A 418 -9.14 -21.70 -18.78
CA LEU A 418 -8.57 -20.36 -18.68
C LEU A 418 -9.39 -19.44 -17.74
N LYS A 419 -10.73 -19.57 -17.76
CA LYS A 419 -11.65 -18.79 -16.91
C LYS A 419 -11.59 -19.11 -15.43
N GLU A 420 -10.95 -20.19 -15.03
CA GLU A 420 -10.83 -20.62 -13.63
C GLU A 420 -9.59 -20.02 -12.94
N TYR A 421 -8.77 -19.28 -13.69
CA TYR A 421 -7.61 -18.60 -13.14
C TYR A 421 -7.96 -17.20 -12.64
N PRO A 422 -7.40 -16.75 -11.51
CA PRO A 422 -7.69 -15.43 -10.93
C PRO A 422 -7.24 -14.27 -11.84
N ASP A 423 -6.22 -14.48 -12.67
CA ASP A 423 -5.71 -13.52 -13.64
C ASP A 423 -6.42 -13.57 -15.01
N TYR A 424 -7.59 -14.20 -15.08
CA TYR A 424 -8.35 -14.35 -16.31
C TYR A 424 -8.73 -12.99 -16.94
N GLN A 425 -9.10 -12.00 -16.14
CA GLN A 425 -9.45 -10.66 -16.63
C GLN A 425 -8.24 -9.95 -17.25
N GLU A 426 -7.05 -10.14 -16.70
CA GLU A 426 -5.80 -9.64 -17.31
C GLU A 426 -5.46 -10.40 -18.59
N ALA A 427 -5.67 -11.70 -18.61
CA ALA A 427 -5.50 -12.52 -19.80
C ALA A 427 -6.41 -12.08 -20.95
N LEU A 428 -7.67 -11.71 -20.65
CA LEU A 428 -8.61 -11.13 -21.63
C LEU A 428 -8.09 -9.80 -22.21
N LYS A 429 -7.49 -8.94 -21.40
CA LYS A 429 -6.87 -7.70 -21.87
C LYS A 429 -5.78 -7.99 -22.90
N ILE A 430 -4.94 -9.02 -22.65
CA ILE A 430 -3.88 -9.42 -23.57
C ILE A 430 -4.46 -10.05 -24.86
N GLN A 431 -5.54 -10.82 -24.78
CA GLN A 431 -6.24 -11.32 -25.98
C GLN A 431 -6.82 -10.18 -26.83
N ASN A 432 -7.19 -9.07 -26.20
CA ASN A 432 -7.65 -7.86 -26.88
C ASN A 432 -6.51 -6.96 -27.39
N HIS A 433 -5.27 -7.22 -27.01
CA HIS A 433 -4.09 -6.48 -27.45
C HIS A 433 -3.84 -6.65 -28.95
N LEU A 434 -3.23 -5.61 -29.56
CA LEU A 434 -2.94 -5.59 -31.00
C LEU A 434 -2.14 -6.80 -31.46
N SER A 435 -1.09 -7.18 -30.72
CA SER A 435 -0.25 -8.33 -31.03
C SER A 435 -1.05 -9.63 -31.13
N TYR A 436 -1.95 -9.92 -30.19
CA TYR A 436 -2.77 -11.14 -30.24
C TYR A 436 -3.72 -11.13 -31.43
N LYS A 437 -4.38 -10.00 -31.71
CA LYS A 437 -5.30 -9.84 -32.83
C LYS A 437 -4.62 -10.00 -34.19
N ILE A 438 -3.43 -9.38 -34.36
CA ILE A 438 -2.63 -9.52 -35.61
C ILE A 438 -2.19 -10.96 -35.78
N GLY A 439 -1.57 -11.55 -34.76
CA GLY A 439 -1.07 -12.95 -34.90
C GLY A 439 -2.18 -13.97 -35.12
N LYS A 440 -3.35 -13.80 -34.51
CA LYS A 440 -4.54 -14.61 -34.78
C LYS A 440 -4.95 -14.49 -36.24
N THR A 441 -5.02 -13.28 -36.77
CA THR A 441 -5.38 -13.01 -38.18
C THR A 441 -4.37 -13.65 -39.16
N VAL A 442 -3.08 -13.59 -38.83
CA VAL A 442 -2.00 -14.24 -39.64
C VAL A 442 -2.17 -15.76 -39.65
N ILE A 443 -2.41 -16.38 -38.50
CA ILE A 443 -2.61 -17.83 -38.41
C ILE A 443 -3.88 -18.25 -39.15
N GLU A 444 -4.97 -17.50 -39.04
CA GLU A 444 -6.21 -17.78 -39.77
C GLU A 444 -6.02 -17.65 -41.29
N ALA A 445 -5.30 -16.62 -41.76
CA ALA A 445 -4.97 -16.45 -43.17
C ALA A 445 -4.08 -17.58 -43.70
N SER A 446 -3.08 -18.01 -42.91
CA SER A 446 -2.19 -19.12 -43.30
C SER A 446 -2.92 -20.46 -43.45
N LYS A 447 -3.96 -20.71 -42.62
CA LYS A 447 -4.80 -21.92 -42.76
C LYS A 447 -5.67 -21.90 -44.02
N ARG A 448 -5.93 -20.71 -44.55
CA ARG A 448 -6.79 -20.51 -45.74
C ARG A 448 -5.99 -19.95 -46.93
N TRP A 449 -4.69 -20.26 -47.00
CA TRP A 449 -3.77 -19.72 -48.05
C TRP A 449 -4.28 -19.96 -49.48
N TYR A 450 -4.89 -21.13 -49.73
CA TYR A 450 -5.44 -21.54 -51.02
C TYR A 450 -6.70 -20.75 -51.45
N THR A 451 -7.33 -19.98 -50.55
CA THR A 451 -8.50 -19.10 -50.86
C THR A 451 -8.09 -17.67 -51.17
N GLY A 452 -6.81 -17.37 -51.35
CA GLY A 452 -6.31 -16.02 -51.56
C GLY A 452 -6.27 -15.16 -50.26
N ALA A 453 -6.52 -15.77 -49.08
CA ALA A 453 -6.58 -15.04 -47.78
C ALA A 453 -5.28 -14.30 -47.45
N MET A 454 -4.14 -14.76 -47.96
CA MET A 454 -2.83 -14.11 -47.78
C MET A 454 -2.72 -12.78 -48.52
N PHE A 455 -3.37 -12.61 -49.67
CA PHE A 455 -3.36 -11.35 -50.45
C PHE A 455 -4.16 -10.25 -49.73
N ILE A 456 -5.19 -10.64 -48.95
CA ILE A 456 -6.06 -9.71 -48.22
C ILE A 456 -5.46 -9.40 -46.82
N LEU A 457 -4.48 -10.17 -46.35
CA LEU A 457 -3.89 -10.08 -45.02
C LEU A 457 -3.35 -8.69 -44.69
N PRO A 458 -2.58 -7.97 -45.56
CA PRO A 458 -2.11 -6.61 -45.24
C PRO A 458 -3.24 -5.64 -44.96
N PHE A 459 -4.32 -5.69 -45.74
CA PHE A 459 -5.48 -4.81 -45.54
C PHE A 459 -6.21 -5.09 -44.20
N LYS A 460 -6.31 -6.39 -43.82
CA LYS A 460 -6.90 -6.77 -42.52
C LYS A 460 -6.03 -6.28 -41.35
N ILE A 461 -4.71 -6.39 -41.45
CA ILE A 461 -3.79 -5.89 -40.42
C ILE A 461 -3.90 -4.39 -40.27
N ILE A 462 -3.95 -3.62 -41.37
CA ILE A 462 -4.11 -2.16 -41.34
C ILE A 462 -5.47 -1.78 -40.67
N LYS A 463 -6.53 -2.49 -41.04
CA LYS A 463 -7.86 -2.26 -40.44
C LYS A 463 -7.85 -2.52 -38.92
N ILE A 464 -7.27 -3.62 -38.46
CA ILE A 464 -7.15 -3.97 -37.04
C ILE A 464 -6.32 -2.93 -36.30
N SER A 465 -5.20 -2.47 -36.88
CA SER A 465 -4.32 -1.47 -36.27
C SER A 465 -5.04 -0.12 -36.12
N LYS A 466 -5.78 0.34 -37.13
CA LYS A 466 -6.57 1.56 -37.06
C LYS A 466 -7.67 1.47 -35.99
N GLN A 467 -8.43 0.37 -35.95
CA GLN A 467 -9.46 0.15 -34.93
C GLN A 467 -8.88 0.10 -33.52
N HIS A 468 -7.73 -0.54 -33.34
CA HIS A 468 -7.08 -0.61 -32.05
C HIS A 468 -6.61 0.77 -31.55
N LYS A 469 -6.04 1.61 -32.45
CA LYS A 469 -5.65 2.99 -32.11
C LYS A 469 -6.84 3.84 -31.65
N ILE A 470 -7.98 3.73 -32.32
CA ILE A 470 -9.22 4.42 -31.93
C ILE A 470 -9.71 3.93 -30.56
N THR A 471 -9.65 2.63 -30.31
CA THR A 471 -10.08 2.06 -29.01
C THR A 471 -9.17 2.55 -27.87
N ILE A 472 -7.85 2.62 -28.09
CA ILE A 472 -6.90 3.15 -27.07
C ILE A 472 -7.21 4.61 -26.78
N GLN A 473 -7.40 5.45 -27.80
CA GLN A 473 -7.71 6.87 -27.60
C GLN A 473 -9.02 7.05 -26.81
N LYS A 474 -10.05 6.26 -27.13
CA LYS A 474 -11.32 6.29 -26.37
C LYS A 474 -11.13 5.90 -24.91
N ASN A 475 -10.42 4.81 -24.63
CA ASN A 475 -10.17 4.35 -23.27
C ASN A 475 -9.33 5.36 -22.46
N GLN A 476 -8.34 6.00 -23.10
CA GLN A 476 -7.54 7.07 -22.46
C GLN A 476 -8.41 8.27 -22.10
N GLN A 477 -9.33 8.67 -22.99
CA GLN A 477 -10.25 9.77 -22.72
C GLN A 477 -11.22 9.43 -21.59
N GLU A 478 -11.75 8.21 -21.55
CA GLU A 478 -12.62 7.73 -20.47
C GLU A 478 -11.86 7.71 -19.11
N GLU A 479 -10.59 7.33 -19.11
CA GLU A 479 -9.77 7.33 -17.89
C GLU A 479 -9.47 8.76 -17.41
N ILE A 480 -9.18 9.68 -18.33
CA ILE A 480 -9.00 11.11 -18.01
C ILE A 480 -10.29 11.66 -17.42
N ASN A 481 -11.43 11.40 -18.04
CA ASN A 481 -12.73 11.86 -17.55
C ASN A 481 -13.04 11.30 -16.15
N LYS A 482 -12.72 10.03 -15.89
CA LYS A 482 -12.85 9.42 -14.56
C LYS A 482 -11.97 10.10 -13.52
N LYS A 483 -10.71 10.41 -13.86
CA LYS A 483 -9.79 11.15 -12.96
C LYS A 483 -10.27 12.59 -12.68
N ILE A 484 -10.81 13.26 -13.70
CA ILE A 484 -11.40 14.59 -13.53
C ILE A 484 -12.60 14.52 -12.58
N MET A 485 -13.51 13.57 -12.78
CA MET A 485 -14.68 13.37 -11.91
C MET A 485 -14.26 13.07 -10.45
N GLN A 486 -13.26 12.21 -10.24
CA GLN A 486 -12.73 11.94 -8.89
C GLN A 486 -12.16 13.20 -8.22
N LYS A 487 -11.43 14.05 -8.98
CA LYS A 487 -10.92 15.34 -8.46
C LYS A 487 -12.05 16.31 -8.14
N LEU A 488 -13.09 16.38 -8.99
CA LEU A 488 -14.25 17.24 -8.75
C LEU A 488 -14.98 16.83 -7.47
N VAL A 489 -15.25 15.53 -7.28
CA VAL A 489 -15.85 15.00 -6.04
C VAL A 489 -15.00 15.33 -4.81
N GLY A 490 -13.66 15.23 -4.93
CA GLY A 490 -12.75 15.61 -3.86
C GLY A 490 -12.79 17.11 -3.51
N ILE A 491 -12.97 17.98 -4.50
CA ILE A 491 -13.13 19.43 -4.31
C ILE A 491 -14.50 19.73 -3.67
N GLU A 492 -15.58 19.12 -4.16
CA GLU A 492 -16.92 19.27 -3.62
C GLU A 492 -16.96 18.88 -2.12
N ASN A 493 -16.32 17.75 -1.76
CA ASN A 493 -16.21 17.33 -0.36
C ASN A 493 -15.44 18.33 0.50
N LYS A 494 -14.32 18.87 0.00
CA LYS A 494 -13.55 19.89 0.72
C LYS A 494 -14.36 21.19 0.93
N VAL A 495 -15.11 21.60 -0.07
CA VAL A 495 -15.99 22.77 0.03
C VAL A 495 -17.12 22.54 1.02
N SER A 496 -17.73 21.35 1.01
CA SER A 496 -18.77 20.97 1.95
C SER A 496 -18.25 20.96 3.39
N ASN A 497 -17.08 20.36 3.63
CA ASN A 497 -16.44 20.34 4.95
C ASN A 497 -16.09 21.76 5.43
N LEU A 498 -15.58 22.62 4.55
CA LEU A 498 -15.30 24.02 4.90
C LEU A 498 -16.58 24.77 5.28
N LYS A 499 -17.66 24.61 4.53
CA LYS A 499 -18.97 25.18 4.85
C LYS A 499 -19.46 24.70 6.22
N ALA A 500 -19.38 23.41 6.51
CA ALA A 500 -19.78 22.83 7.78
C ALA A 500 -18.97 23.40 8.96
N ASN A 501 -17.65 23.55 8.81
CA ASN A 501 -16.80 24.15 9.84
C ASN A 501 -17.07 25.65 10.04
N ILE A 502 -17.30 26.41 8.97
CA ILE A 502 -17.71 27.81 9.08
C ILE A 502 -19.06 27.94 9.82
N GLN A 503 -20.02 27.08 9.48
CA GLN A 503 -21.31 27.05 10.16
C GLN A 503 -21.15 26.66 11.63
N ALA A 504 -20.32 25.66 11.95
CA ALA A 504 -20.01 25.26 13.30
C ALA A 504 -19.39 26.42 14.11
N ALA A 505 -18.39 27.10 13.55
CA ALA A 505 -17.77 28.25 14.21
C ALA A 505 -18.76 29.39 14.51
N CYS A 506 -19.85 29.50 13.75
CA CYS A 506 -20.89 30.50 14.00
C CYS A 506 -21.90 30.06 15.08
N ILE A 507 -22.30 28.79 15.12
CA ILE A 507 -23.42 28.35 16.00
C ILE A 507 -22.96 27.54 17.21
N HIS A 508 -21.90 26.76 17.13
CA HIS A 508 -21.44 25.87 18.19
C HIS A 508 -20.98 26.58 19.46
N PRO A 509 -20.35 27.79 19.44
CA PRO A 509 -20.00 28.51 20.69
C PRO A 509 -21.20 28.72 21.61
N GLY A 510 -22.34 29.09 21.05
CA GLY A 510 -23.58 29.28 21.83
C GLY A 510 -24.20 27.98 22.35
N ILE A 511 -23.86 26.84 21.74
CA ILE A 511 -24.44 25.54 22.07
C ILE A 511 -23.52 24.72 22.97
N PHE A 512 -22.26 24.50 22.54
CA PHE A 512 -21.38 23.51 23.16
C PHE A 512 -20.39 24.05 24.18
N SER A 513 -20.01 25.35 24.17
CA SER A 513 -18.99 25.88 25.08
C SER A 513 -19.27 25.59 26.56
N LYS A 514 -20.52 25.60 26.95
CA LYS A 514 -20.96 25.33 28.34
C LYS A 514 -20.84 23.86 28.74
N TYR A 515 -20.62 22.95 27.78
CA TYR A 515 -20.51 21.50 28.04
C TYR A 515 -19.07 21.03 28.15
N LYS A 516 -18.08 21.87 27.87
CA LYS A 516 -16.67 21.50 27.96
C LYS A 516 -16.30 21.08 29.37
N ASN A 517 -15.83 19.84 29.54
CA ASN A 517 -15.40 19.25 30.83
C ASN A 517 -16.48 19.20 31.95
N ILE A 518 -17.77 19.38 31.65
CA ILE A 518 -18.81 19.43 32.70
C ILE A 518 -19.07 18.08 33.37
N PHE A 519 -18.66 16.96 32.74
CA PHE A 519 -18.86 15.62 33.29
C PHE A 519 -17.56 14.99 33.78
N GLU A 520 -16.58 15.81 34.13
CA GLU A 520 -15.34 15.34 34.75
C GLU A 520 -15.62 14.45 35.94
N ASN A 521 -15.02 13.25 35.99
CA ASN A 521 -15.26 12.22 37.01
C ASN A 521 -16.66 11.58 37.02
N GLN A 522 -17.53 11.88 36.08
CA GLN A 522 -18.82 11.20 35.92
C GLN A 522 -18.72 10.05 34.85
N GLU A 523 -19.76 9.26 34.81
CA GLU A 523 -19.87 8.16 33.84
C GLU A 523 -21.04 8.44 32.88
N ILE A 524 -20.84 8.14 31.59
CA ILE A 524 -21.81 8.37 30.52
C ILE A 524 -22.23 7.03 29.92
N VAL A 525 -23.51 6.88 29.60
CA VAL A 525 -24.02 5.74 28.81
C VAL A 525 -24.55 6.25 27.49
N ILE A 526 -23.99 5.81 26.38
CA ILE A 526 -24.50 6.05 25.01
C ILE A 526 -25.41 4.89 24.63
N VAL A 527 -26.69 5.21 24.41
CA VAL A 527 -27.75 4.23 24.15
C VAL A 527 -28.15 4.29 22.68
N GLY A 528 -27.72 3.29 21.92
CA GLY A 528 -28.09 3.08 20.52
C GLY A 528 -29.41 2.33 20.36
N THR A 529 -29.67 1.91 19.12
CA THR A 529 -30.90 1.20 18.72
C THR A 529 -30.67 -0.24 18.29
N GLY A 530 -29.46 -0.76 18.50
CA GLY A 530 -29.14 -2.14 18.16
C GLY A 530 -29.79 -3.17 19.08
N PRO A 531 -29.82 -4.46 18.70
CA PRO A 531 -30.53 -5.51 19.42
C PRO A 531 -30.11 -5.69 20.88
N SER A 532 -28.86 -5.39 21.24
CA SER A 532 -28.35 -5.51 22.62
C SER A 532 -29.03 -4.52 23.58
N THR A 533 -29.68 -3.47 23.08
CA THR A 533 -30.46 -2.53 23.88
C THR A 533 -31.62 -3.24 24.62
N ASN A 534 -32.21 -4.28 24.03
CA ASN A 534 -33.26 -5.08 24.66
C ASN A 534 -32.80 -5.80 25.94
N LEU A 535 -31.49 -5.98 26.12
CA LEU A 535 -30.90 -6.60 27.29
C LEU A 535 -30.58 -5.57 28.40
N TYR A 536 -30.61 -4.29 28.10
CA TYR A 536 -30.32 -3.20 29.01
C TYR A 536 -31.61 -2.72 29.74
N LYS A 537 -32.23 -3.63 30.50
CA LYS A 537 -33.49 -3.35 31.21
C LYS A 537 -33.32 -2.53 32.51
N ASN A 538 -32.17 -2.67 33.15
CA ASN A 538 -31.83 -1.98 34.38
C ASN A 538 -30.73 -0.97 34.11
N PRO A 539 -31.06 0.33 33.90
CA PRO A 539 -30.06 1.36 33.64
C PRO A 539 -29.07 1.51 34.79
N ILE A 540 -27.80 1.77 34.46
CA ILE A 540 -26.74 2.04 35.41
C ILE A 540 -27.12 3.33 36.19
N LYS A 541 -27.19 3.26 37.52
CA LYS A 541 -27.57 4.39 38.38
C LYS A 541 -26.47 5.44 38.39
N ASN A 542 -26.85 6.69 38.58
CA ASN A 542 -25.96 7.87 38.70
C ASN A 542 -25.06 8.10 37.45
N THR A 543 -25.55 7.75 36.25
CA THR A 543 -24.89 8.01 35.00
C THR A 543 -25.69 8.94 34.11
N ILE A 544 -25.00 9.63 33.19
CA ILE A 544 -25.61 10.48 32.15
C ILE A 544 -26.00 9.61 30.97
N HIS A 545 -27.24 9.63 30.54
CA HIS A 545 -27.72 8.84 29.41
C HIS A 545 -27.87 9.68 28.12
N ILE A 546 -27.15 9.31 27.08
CA ILE A 546 -27.22 9.93 25.74
C ILE A 546 -27.87 8.98 24.79
N GLY A 547 -29.09 9.24 24.34
CA GLY A 547 -29.82 8.47 23.36
C GLY A 547 -29.41 8.80 21.91
N LEU A 548 -29.54 7.85 21.01
CA LEU A 548 -29.26 7.98 19.59
C LEU A 548 -30.53 7.76 18.78
N ASN A 549 -30.81 8.65 17.82
CA ASN A 549 -31.96 8.55 16.91
C ASN A 549 -33.25 8.16 17.64
N ARG A 550 -33.78 6.95 17.41
CA ARG A 550 -35.04 6.46 18.01
C ARG A 550 -34.92 5.89 19.42
N ALA A 551 -33.75 6.04 20.11
CA ALA A 551 -33.61 5.59 21.50
C ALA A 551 -34.62 6.25 22.47
N PHE A 552 -35.24 7.37 22.06
CA PHE A 552 -36.34 8.00 22.81
C PHE A 552 -37.59 7.14 22.93
N MET A 553 -37.72 6.07 22.16
CA MET A 553 -38.85 5.10 22.24
C MET A 553 -38.65 4.07 23.36
N LEU A 554 -37.52 4.07 24.07
CA LEU A 554 -37.25 3.19 25.22
C LEU A 554 -37.92 3.75 26.48
N GLU A 555 -38.94 3.06 26.97
CA GLU A 555 -39.76 3.52 28.10
C GLU A 555 -39.04 3.42 29.48
N ASN A 556 -38.02 2.54 29.56
CA ASN A 556 -37.32 2.23 30.80
C ASN A 556 -36.03 3.03 31.04
N ILE A 557 -35.66 3.93 30.12
CA ILE A 557 -34.43 4.71 30.20
C ILE A 557 -34.76 6.20 30.16
N LYS A 558 -34.41 6.93 31.22
CA LYS A 558 -34.46 8.40 31.21
C LYS A 558 -33.24 8.92 30.45
N LEU A 559 -33.47 9.66 29.35
CA LEU A 559 -32.42 10.28 28.57
C LEU A 559 -32.17 11.72 29.04
N ASP A 560 -30.91 12.08 29.31
CA ASP A 560 -30.47 13.44 29.61
C ASP A 560 -30.19 14.21 28.29
N TYR A 561 -29.68 13.50 27.29
CA TYR A 561 -29.38 14.02 25.96
C TYR A 561 -29.88 13.07 24.87
N LEU A 562 -30.20 13.62 23.69
CA LEU A 562 -30.61 12.85 22.54
C LEU A 562 -29.95 13.43 21.28
N PHE A 563 -29.22 12.61 20.53
CA PHE A 563 -28.62 12.97 19.22
C PHE A 563 -29.41 12.35 18.09
N ILE A 564 -29.80 13.18 17.12
CA ILE A 564 -30.55 12.77 15.93
C ILE A 564 -29.88 13.35 14.69
N ASN A 565 -29.38 12.49 13.81
CA ASN A 565 -28.79 12.86 12.52
C ASN A 565 -29.66 12.44 11.32
N ASP A 566 -30.58 11.47 11.51
CA ASP A 566 -31.41 10.97 10.44
C ASP A 566 -32.68 11.83 10.24
N ALA A 567 -33.15 11.87 8.99
CA ALA A 567 -34.47 12.43 8.69
C ALA A 567 -35.54 11.61 9.42
N ILE A 568 -36.29 12.25 10.30
CA ILE A 568 -37.38 11.59 11.02
C ILE A 568 -38.54 11.41 10.05
N HIS A 569 -38.98 10.18 9.83
CA HIS A 569 -40.19 9.88 9.07
C HIS A 569 -41.42 10.48 9.75
N PRO A 570 -42.48 10.89 9.04
CA PRO A 570 -43.66 11.53 9.63
C PRO A 570 -44.29 10.80 10.83
N GLU A 571 -44.23 9.47 10.86
CA GLU A 571 -44.69 8.68 12.01
C GLU A 571 -43.80 8.82 13.23
N GLY A 572 -42.46 8.88 13.06
CA GLY A 572 -41.52 9.13 14.14
C GLY A 572 -41.55 10.56 14.65
N ASP A 573 -42.05 11.49 13.85
CA ASP A 573 -42.23 12.89 14.22
C ASP A 573 -43.27 13.06 15.36
N PHE A 574 -44.38 12.31 15.30
CA PHE A 574 -45.41 12.33 16.33
C PHE A 574 -44.86 11.81 17.68
N GLU A 575 -44.17 10.67 17.67
CA GLU A 575 -43.60 10.08 18.88
C GLU A 575 -42.46 10.96 19.48
N LEU A 576 -41.65 11.58 18.65
CA LEU A 576 -40.63 12.53 19.11
C LEU A 576 -41.25 13.75 19.77
N ARG A 577 -42.35 14.32 19.23
CA ARG A 577 -43.08 15.44 19.89
C ARG A 577 -43.63 15.04 21.23
N LYS A 578 -44.22 13.85 21.32
CA LYS A 578 -44.69 13.30 22.58
C LYS A 578 -43.57 13.14 23.60
N PHE A 579 -42.41 12.60 23.15
CA PHE A 579 -41.22 12.49 23.98
C PHE A 579 -40.74 13.86 24.49
N ILE A 580 -40.59 14.85 23.60
CA ILE A 580 -40.15 16.22 23.93
C ILE A 580 -41.06 16.83 25.01
N ASN A 581 -42.39 16.73 24.87
CA ASN A 581 -43.36 17.29 25.80
C ASN A 581 -43.31 16.59 27.17
N ASN A 582 -43.04 15.29 27.19
CA ASN A 582 -42.98 14.50 28.42
C ASN A 582 -41.59 14.55 29.11
N ASN A 583 -40.57 15.03 28.43
CA ASN A 583 -39.18 15.08 28.94
C ASN A 583 -38.58 16.49 28.77
N PRO A 584 -39.08 17.49 29.45
CA PRO A 584 -38.67 18.90 29.29
C PRO A 584 -37.20 19.16 29.64
N ASP A 585 -36.57 18.28 30.42
CA ASP A 585 -35.17 18.42 30.84
C ASP A 585 -34.19 17.82 29.83
N CYS A 586 -34.63 16.91 28.95
CA CYS A 586 -33.79 16.29 27.95
C CYS A 586 -33.38 17.31 26.87
N LYS A 587 -32.07 17.44 26.63
CA LYS A 587 -31.51 18.29 25.56
C LYS A 587 -31.37 17.49 24.28
N ILE A 588 -31.93 18.00 23.18
CA ILE A 588 -31.98 17.31 21.91
C ILE A 588 -31.07 18.02 20.90
N PHE A 589 -30.10 17.31 20.39
CA PHE A 589 -29.17 17.78 19.36
C PHE A 589 -29.57 17.24 17.99
N LEU A 590 -29.93 18.16 17.09
CA LEU A 590 -30.28 17.83 15.69
C LEU A 590 -29.14 18.18 14.75
N GLY A 591 -28.61 17.22 14.04
CA GLY A 591 -27.59 17.42 13.04
C GLY A 591 -28.13 18.13 11.81
N LEU A 592 -27.42 19.17 11.35
CA LEU A 592 -27.72 19.92 10.12
C LEU A 592 -26.73 19.52 9.03
N LEU A 593 -27.23 18.89 7.96
CA LEU A 593 -26.48 18.74 6.71
C LEU A 593 -26.62 20.03 5.89
N PRO A 594 -25.54 20.62 5.38
CA PRO A 594 -25.57 21.93 4.73
C PRO A 594 -26.49 22.01 3.50
N ASP A 595 -26.78 20.90 2.82
CA ASP A 595 -27.40 20.91 1.49
C ASP A 595 -28.72 20.08 1.35
N ARG A 596 -29.21 19.39 2.37
CA ARG A 596 -30.35 18.45 2.19
C ARG A 596 -31.62 18.69 3.04
N PHE A 597 -31.63 19.59 4.04
CA PHE A 597 -32.69 19.60 5.06
C PHE A 597 -33.43 20.91 5.28
N LEU A 598 -33.50 21.79 4.30
CA LEU A 598 -34.26 23.04 4.46
C LEU A 598 -35.79 22.85 4.54
N ASN A 599 -36.34 21.72 4.09
CA ASN A 599 -37.79 21.57 3.93
C ASN A 599 -38.51 20.70 4.96
N SER A 600 -37.87 19.77 5.66
CA SER A 600 -38.55 18.85 6.60
C SER A 600 -38.45 19.21 8.08
N GLN A 601 -37.49 20.06 8.47
CA GLN A 601 -37.26 20.42 9.89
C GLN A 601 -37.86 21.77 10.32
N THR A 602 -38.69 22.40 9.49
CA THR A 602 -39.28 23.71 9.77
C THR A 602 -40.17 23.76 11.04
N HIS A 603 -40.70 22.63 11.47
CA HIS A 603 -41.62 22.57 12.60
C HIS A 603 -40.96 22.61 13.98
N TYR A 604 -39.64 22.32 14.10
CA TYR A 604 -38.91 22.25 15.38
C TYR A 604 -38.02 23.46 15.67
N ARG A 605 -37.94 24.44 14.76
CA ARG A 605 -36.94 25.54 14.85
C ARG A 605 -36.99 26.40 16.13
N HIS A 606 -38.05 26.32 16.93
CA HIS A 606 -38.26 27.22 18.05
C HIS A 606 -38.47 26.54 19.40
N HIS A 607 -38.24 25.22 19.52
CA HIS A 607 -38.37 24.56 20.81
C HIS A 607 -37.12 24.81 21.69
N PRO A 608 -37.24 25.25 22.98
CA PRO A 608 -36.08 25.65 23.79
C PRO A 608 -35.10 24.53 24.14
N ASN A 609 -35.53 23.26 24.00
CA ASN A 609 -34.69 22.11 24.27
C ASN A 609 -34.04 21.54 22.99
N LEU A 610 -34.32 22.13 21.83
CA LEU A 610 -33.81 21.69 20.51
C LEU A 610 -32.63 22.56 20.12
N LEU A 611 -31.46 21.92 19.99
CA LEU A 611 -30.20 22.55 19.65
C LEU A 611 -29.74 22.01 18.31
N HIS A 612 -29.62 22.88 17.32
CA HIS A 612 -29.14 22.50 15.99
C HIS A 612 -27.62 22.60 15.94
N TYR A 613 -26.96 21.55 15.46
CA TYR A 613 -25.50 21.56 15.30
C TYR A 613 -25.07 21.20 13.88
N SER A 614 -23.92 21.69 13.46
CA SER A 614 -23.32 21.36 12.18
C SER A 614 -22.53 20.07 12.27
N HIS A 615 -22.78 19.13 11.35
CA HIS A 615 -22.04 17.89 11.28
C HIS A 615 -21.52 17.62 9.87
N ILE A 616 -20.51 16.78 9.79
CA ILE A 616 -19.90 16.32 8.57
C ILE A 616 -20.17 14.83 8.42
N SER A 617 -20.89 14.44 7.37
CA SER A 617 -21.15 13.04 7.04
C SER A 617 -20.38 12.65 5.78
N PRO A 618 -19.16 12.11 5.90
CA PRO A 618 -18.41 11.68 4.74
C PRO A 618 -18.94 10.33 4.23
N TYR A 619 -19.42 10.32 3.02
CA TYR A 619 -19.75 9.08 2.29
C TYR A 619 -18.51 8.26 1.91
N ILE A 620 -17.28 8.75 2.17
CA ILE A 620 -16.02 8.11 1.76
C ILE A 620 -15.06 8.02 2.94
N MET A 621 -14.54 6.82 3.18
CA MET A 621 -13.72 6.38 4.32
C MET A 621 -12.36 7.07 4.53
N GLU A 622 -11.95 8.06 3.74
CA GLU A 622 -10.56 8.55 3.73
C GLU A 622 -10.24 9.64 4.78
N TYR A 623 -11.18 10.03 5.63
CA TYR A 623 -11.03 11.26 6.44
C TYR A 623 -11.04 11.01 7.96
N ALA A 624 -10.01 10.33 8.48
CA ALA A 624 -9.77 10.26 9.94
C ALA A 624 -9.50 11.64 10.61
N HIS A 625 -9.37 12.71 9.81
CA HIS A 625 -9.16 14.09 10.27
C HIS A 625 -10.46 14.89 10.48
N ILE A 626 -11.62 14.23 10.47
CA ILE A 626 -12.93 14.86 10.70
C ILE A 626 -13.37 14.74 12.16
N TRP A 627 -12.52 14.24 13.04
CA TRP A 627 -12.81 14.22 14.47
C TRP A 627 -12.73 15.65 15.04
N GLY A 628 -13.86 16.21 15.48
CA GLY A 628 -13.89 17.50 16.16
C GLY A 628 -13.30 17.37 17.57
N TYR A 629 -12.12 17.91 17.80
CA TYR A 629 -11.46 17.91 19.11
C TYR A 629 -12.05 19.00 20.03
N ASP A 630 -12.38 20.15 19.46
CA ASP A 630 -13.12 21.21 20.15
C ASP A 630 -14.41 21.51 19.41
N ILE A 631 -15.44 20.74 19.74
CA ILE A 631 -16.77 20.90 19.13
C ILE A 631 -17.45 22.23 19.46
N SER A 632 -16.86 23.10 20.31
CA SER A 632 -17.33 24.48 20.46
C SER A 632 -17.14 25.31 19.18
N TYR A 633 -16.21 24.92 18.30
CA TYR A 633 -15.87 25.69 17.09
C TYR A 633 -15.79 24.80 15.84
N GLU A 634 -15.65 23.48 16.02
CA GLU A 634 -15.48 22.52 14.94
C GLU A 634 -16.78 21.76 14.67
N ALA A 635 -17.03 21.40 13.43
CA ALA A 635 -18.15 20.54 13.07
C ALA A 635 -17.93 19.12 13.63
N ILE A 636 -19.01 18.48 14.04
CA ILE A 636 -18.99 17.12 14.59
C ILE A 636 -18.99 16.11 13.43
N GLY A 637 -18.07 15.15 13.43
CA GLY A 637 -18.05 14.07 12.46
C GLY A 637 -19.04 12.95 12.83
N ASP A 638 -19.95 12.55 11.94
CA ASP A 638 -20.84 11.43 12.18
C ASP A 638 -20.35 10.11 11.55
N PHE A 639 -19.40 10.19 10.64
CA PHE A 639 -18.81 9.02 9.95
C PHE A 639 -19.87 8.04 9.40
N GLY A 640 -21.07 8.57 9.07
CA GLY A 640 -22.21 7.77 8.62
C GLY A 640 -22.99 7.09 9.75
N ASN A 641 -22.74 7.44 11.02
CA ASN A 641 -23.47 6.90 12.17
C ASN A 641 -23.51 7.93 13.31
N VAL A 642 -24.70 8.25 13.78
CA VAL A 642 -24.94 9.21 14.86
C VAL A 642 -24.22 8.85 16.18
N ALA A 643 -23.88 7.59 16.41
CA ALA A 643 -23.12 7.16 17.58
C ALA A 643 -21.77 7.88 17.70
N PHE A 644 -21.14 8.21 16.57
CA PHE A 644 -19.87 8.94 16.59
C PHE A 644 -20.03 10.41 16.94
N SER A 645 -21.15 11.04 16.57
CA SER A 645 -21.48 12.39 16.99
C SER A 645 -21.67 12.46 18.51
N ALA A 646 -22.41 11.52 19.07
CA ALA A 646 -22.63 11.44 20.52
C ALA A 646 -21.34 11.10 21.29
N LEU A 647 -20.47 10.25 20.71
CA LEU A 647 -19.18 9.92 21.31
C LEU A 647 -18.24 11.12 21.34
N GLN A 648 -18.19 11.95 20.29
CA GLN A 648 -17.40 13.19 20.28
C GLN A 648 -17.92 14.18 21.34
N PHE A 649 -19.23 14.32 21.49
CA PHE A 649 -19.80 15.11 22.57
C PHE A 649 -19.43 14.55 23.95
N ALA A 650 -19.56 13.23 24.15
CA ALA A 650 -19.16 12.59 25.38
C ALA A 650 -17.68 12.84 25.70
N CYS A 651 -16.78 12.64 24.74
CA CYS A 651 -15.34 12.93 24.91
C CYS A 651 -15.07 14.41 25.25
N PHE A 652 -15.80 15.33 24.63
CA PHE A 652 -15.67 16.77 24.88
C PHE A 652 -16.10 17.18 26.31
N THR A 653 -17.04 16.44 26.90
CA THR A 653 -17.50 16.66 28.30
C THR A 653 -16.57 16.05 29.35
N ASN A 654 -15.55 15.26 28.92
CA ASN A 654 -14.46 14.75 29.77
C ASN A 654 -14.89 13.78 30.90
N PRO A 655 -15.69 12.72 30.62
CA PRO A 655 -16.10 11.75 31.63
C PRO A 655 -14.95 10.78 31.98
N SER A 656 -15.08 10.07 33.11
CA SER A 656 -14.16 9.00 33.49
C SER A 656 -14.41 7.71 32.71
N LYS A 657 -15.68 7.40 32.40
CA LYS A 657 -16.07 6.20 31.62
C LYS A 657 -17.22 6.49 30.66
N ILE A 658 -17.20 5.79 29.54
CA ILE A 658 -18.26 5.79 28.53
C ILE A 658 -18.71 4.35 28.28
N TYR A 659 -19.98 4.07 28.56
CA TYR A 659 -20.60 2.78 28.24
C TYR A 659 -21.34 2.87 26.91
N LEU A 660 -21.18 1.85 26.07
CA LEU A 660 -21.86 1.71 24.79
C LEU A 660 -22.92 0.60 24.90
N VAL A 661 -24.18 0.94 24.72
CA VAL A 661 -25.31 0.03 24.75
C VAL A 661 -26.06 0.12 23.42
N GLY A 662 -26.37 -0.98 22.76
CA GLY A 662 -27.09 -0.97 21.49
C GLY A 662 -26.38 -0.26 20.36
N CYS A 663 -25.08 0.02 20.50
CA CYS A 663 -24.21 0.50 19.43
C CYS A 663 -23.69 -0.66 18.59
N ASP A 664 -24.50 -1.70 18.44
CA ASP A 664 -24.15 -2.93 17.76
C ASP A 664 -23.88 -2.70 16.28
N CYS A 665 -22.79 -3.20 15.80
CA CYS A 665 -22.55 -3.35 14.36
C CYS A 665 -23.15 -4.67 13.88
N SER A 666 -24.43 -4.91 14.15
CA SER A 666 -25.17 -6.11 13.75
C SER A 666 -26.43 -5.73 12.97
N SER A 667 -26.98 -6.67 12.21
CA SER A 667 -28.26 -6.48 11.51
C SER A 667 -29.41 -6.48 12.50
N GLY A 668 -30.34 -5.53 12.35
CA GLY A 668 -31.56 -5.41 13.15
C GLY A 668 -31.54 -4.22 14.11
N HIS A 669 -32.73 -3.70 14.37
CA HIS A 669 -32.99 -2.70 15.37
C HIS A 669 -33.91 -3.30 16.45
N PHE A 670 -34.03 -2.69 17.63
CA PHE A 670 -34.93 -3.15 18.67
C PHE A 670 -36.42 -3.01 18.28
N TYR A 671 -36.73 -2.18 17.27
CA TYR A 671 -38.04 -2.05 16.63
C TYR A 671 -37.99 -2.77 15.26
N GLU A 672 -38.77 -3.83 15.12
CA GLU A 672 -38.90 -4.57 13.87
C GLU A 672 -39.79 -3.77 12.91
N ASN A 673 -39.30 -3.29 11.79
CA ASN A 673 -40.03 -3.00 10.52
C ASN A 673 -39.34 -2.02 9.57
N ASP A 674 -38.05 -1.68 9.71
CA ASP A 674 -37.40 -0.79 8.74
C ASP A 674 -36.45 -1.51 7.80
N PHE A 675 -36.91 -1.60 6.56
CA PHE A 675 -36.12 -1.97 5.36
C PHE A 675 -35.27 -0.78 4.92
N TYR A 676 -34.25 -0.36 5.68
CA TYR A 676 -33.34 0.66 5.20
C TYR A 676 -31.86 0.27 5.37
N MET A 677 -31.25 0.03 4.18
CA MET A 677 -29.85 0.17 3.80
C MET A 677 -28.81 -0.62 4.64
N ASN A 678 -28.40 -1.72 4.06
CA ASN A 678 -27.16 -2.43 4.30
C ASN A 678 -25.92 -1.51 4.09
N HIS A 679 -25.62 -0.64 5.03
CA HIS A 679 -24.24 -0.23 5.20
C HIS A 679 -23.52 -1.46 5.75
N SER A 680 -22.50 -1.97 5.03
CA SER A 680 -21.85 -3.21 5.40
C SER A 680 -21.38 -3.15 6.85
N LEU A 681 -21.77 -4.13 7.66
CA LEU A 681 -21.37 -4.30 9.06
C LEU A 681 -19.84 -4.18 9.21
N GLU A 682 -19.11 -4.66 8.23
CA GLU A 682 -17.66 -4.56 8.13
C GLU A 682 -17.14 -3.11 8.08
N HIS A 683 -17.87 -2.21 7.43
CA HIS A 683 -17.54 -0.78 7.39
C HIS A 683 -17.64 -0.14 8.78
N ASN A 684 -18.71 -0.38 9.48
CA ASN A 684 -18.93 0.17 10.83
C ASN A 684 -17.88 -0.34 11.82
N VAL A 685 -17.55 -1.63 11.81
CA VAL A 685 -16.50 -2.21 12.66
C VAL A 685 -15.12 -1.58 12.36
N LYS A 686 -14.78 -1.39 11.08
CA LYS A 686 -13.54 -0.70 10.68
C LYS A 686 -13.49 0.75 11.18
N THR A 687 -14.61 1.45 11.14
CA THR A 687 -14.72 2.83 11.64
C THR A 687 -14.53 2.87 13.16
N TRP A 688 -15.18 1.99 13.92
CA TRP A 688 -15.00 1.88 15.36
C TRP A 688 -13.54 1.56 15.76
N ASN A 689 -12.83 0.72 15.02
CA ASN A 689 -11.40 0.46 15.24
C ASN A 689 -10.54 1.74 15.10
N LYS A 690 -10.83 2.58 14.11
CA LYS A 690 -10.15 3.87 13.94
C LYS A 690 -10.46 4.83 15.08
N ILE A 691 -11.74 4.92 15.48
CA ILE A 691 -12.19 5.75 16.59
C ILE A 691 -11.52 5.32 17.90
N LYS A 692 -11.43 4.02 18.16
CA LYS A 692 -10.68 3.48 19.30
C LYS A 692 -9.25 4.03 19.36
N THR A 693 -8.57 4.05 18.21
CA THR A 693 -7.20 4.57 18.11
C THR A 693 -7.14 6.07 18.46
N ILE A 694 -8.12 6.87 17.98
CA ILE A 694 -8.21 8.29 18.29
C ILE A 694 -8.47 8.49 19.78
N VAL A 695 -9.44 7.79 20.34
CA VAL A 695 -9.81 7.93 21.77
C VAL A 695 -8.64 7.51 22.66
N ASN A 696 -7.99 6.39 22.39
CA ASN A 696 -6.83 5.94 23.17
C ASN A 696 -5.67 6.94 23.10
N LYS A 697 -5.49 7.64 21.98
CA LYS A 697 -4.41 8.61 21.82
C LYS A 697 -4.67 9.94 22.52
N PHE A 698 -5.88 10.48 22.41
CA PHE A 698 -6.19 11.85 22.84
C PHE A 698 -6.99 11.91 24.13
N TYR A 699 -7.61 10.80 24.54
CA TYR A 699 -8.47 10.67 25.73
C TYR A 699 -8.09 9.43 26.55
N SER A 700 -6.78 9.19 26.72
CA SER A 700 -6.24 7.98 27.37
C SER A 700 -6.68 7.78 28.83
N HIS A 701 -7.22 8.82 29.47
CA HIS A 701 -7.77 8.77 30.83
C HIS A 701 -9.21 8.25 30.86
N MET A 702 -9.89 8.12 29.71
CA MET A 702 -11.27 7.64 29.60
C MET A 702 -11.29 6.14 29.28
N GLU A 703 -12.13 5.39 29.99
CA GLU A 703 -12.39 3.99 29.69
C GLU A 703 -13.67 3.86 28.86
N ILE A 704 -13.61 3.19 27.70
CA ILE A 704 -14.81 2.82 26.91
C ILE A 704 -15.13 1.36 27.16
N ILE A 705 -16.41 1.09 27.49
CA ILE A 705 -16.93 -0.22 27.88
C ILE A 705 -18.14 -0.56 27.01
N SER A 706 -18.15 -1.73 26.37
CA SER A 706 -19.30 -2.23 25.62
C SER A 706 -20.16 -3.12 26.50
N ILE A 707 -21.46 -2.82 26.59
CA ILE A 707 -22.43 -3.62 27.35
C ILE A 707 -23.16 -4.56 26.39
N ASN A 708 -23.09 -5.87 26.68
CA ASN A 708 -23.68 -6.93 25.86
C ASN A 708 -23.36 -6.79 24.35
N PRO A 709 -22.09 -6.58 23.95
CA PRO A 709 -21.76 -6.30 22.55
C PRO A 709 -22.04 -7.50 21.65
N ILE A 710 -22.54 -7.23 20.44
CA ILE A 710 -22.69 -8.22 19.37
C ILE A 710 -21.57 -8.03 18.34
N GLY A 711 -21.65 -7.03 17.50
CA GLY A 711 -20.66 -6.74 16.46
C GLY A 711 -19.41 -6.02 16.95
N LEU A 712 -19.42 -5.42 18.14
CA LEU A 712 -18.27 -4.75 18.77
C LEU A 712 -17.54 -5.63 19.79
N LYS A 713 -17.87 -6.91 19.87
CA LYS A 713 -17.26 -7.88 20.80
C LYS A 713 -15.73 -7.88 20.66
N GLY A 714 -15.03 -7.69 21.79
CA GLY A 714 -13.57 -7.68 21.87
C GLY A 714 -12.92 -6.39 21.37
N LEU A 715 -13.69 -5.41 20.89
CA LEU A 715 -13.13 -4.12 20.46
C LEU A 715 -12.77 -3.23 21.65
N PHE A 716 -13.67 -3.12 22.63
CA PHE A 716 -13.48 -2.42 23.89
C PHE A 716 -13.50 -3.44 25.03
N LYS A 717 -13.55 -2.96 26.28
CA LYS A 717 -13.79 -3.83 27.42
C LYS A 717 -15.25 -4.27 27.41
N ASP A 718 -15.50 -5.57 27.30
CA ASP A 718 -16.85 -6.12 27.25
C ASP A 718 -17.37 -6.42 28.66
N ILE A 719 -18.62 -6.02 28.95
CA ILE A 719 -19.36 -6.40 30.14
C ILE A 719 -20.68 -7.04 29.71
N TYR A 720 -21.03 -8.16 30.33
CA TYR A 720 -22.28 -8.87 30.06
C TYR A 720 -23.19 -8.75 31.29
N ILE A 721 -24.32 -8.05 31.13
CA ILE A 721 -25.33 -7.84 32.17
C ILE A 721 -26.49 -8.79 31.88
N ASN A 722 -26.78 -9.71 32.81
CA ASN A 722 -27.93 -10.60 32.72
C ASN A 722 -29.21 -9.82 33.08
N SER A 723 -30.30 -10.06 32.33
CA SER A 723 -31.60 -9.40 32.52
C SER A 723 -32.24 -9.62 33.89
N ASN A 724 -31.68 -10.51 34.72
CA ASN A 724 -32.24 -10.95 35.99
C ASN A 724 -31.43 -10.52 37.24
N GLU A 725 -30.28 -9.85 37.09
CA GLU A 725 -29.51 -9.38 38.23
C GLU A 725 -29.77 -7.88 38.50
N GLU A 726 -30.24 -7.54 39.70
CA GLU A 726 -30.23 -6.18 40.21
C GLU A 726 -28.77 -5.71 40.33
N ASN A 727 -28.40 -4.69 39.57
CA ASN A 727 -27.08 -4.08 39.63
C ASN A 727 -26.85 -3.52 41.06
N LYS A 728 -25.96 -4.16 41.81
CA LYS A 728 -25.41 -3.63 43.06
C LYS A 728 -24.33 -2.60 42.77
#